data_4c98a2a1b45de3e3979bd7df606db982
#
_entry.id   4c98a2a1b45de3e3979bd7df606db982
#
_cell.length_a   1.000
_cell.length_b   1.000
_cell.length_c   1.000
_cell.angle_alpha   90.00
_cell.angle_beta   90.00
_cell.angle_gamma   90.00
#
_symmetry.space_group_name_H-M   'P 1'
#
loop_
_entity.id
_entity.type
_entity.pdbx_description
1 polymer ?
#
loop_
_entity_poly.entity_id
_entity_poly.type
_entity_poly.pdbx_seq_one_letter_code
_entity_poly.pdbx_strand_id
1 'polypeptide(L)'
;MTEQFPPGGTAPAPSAAWATWTPATKDAVGTALGTSRLWFTVAQGIITEVYYPRADIPQLKDMGFIVADGLGFWVELKRHGDYTVSWLADVVPAITIRHRHARFALKLRICVDPERDVLLVDFELAGDPTLQLYVLAAARIGGDATANQAGAADWAGRTVLWAEQGPFGLALAAVDRKGVPALVQRSVGRVGESDGWQDFSRHGRMTWHYAVAGPGEVALMAQLPPLGTLALGLSSSREAAATVALQSLAIGFAATWKAYCTGWRHWLQALEWPDALTKQLTAKSRALLRRSAVVIKCHEDRTFPGALVASLSVPWGETSSSRGGYHLVWARDLVEAAGALLALGCTADARRILGYLIATQQADGHWFQNQWLGGKPFWQGIQLDETAFPVLLASALAEHDALEQVVVGDMIRRALAFIAHAGPATDQDRWEENTGINTFTLAVAIAALVEGSRFLAEREAECALMLADSWNARLEDWCWAADTPLARELGVPGYYMRTAPADVLTHDGAKHRPLRVNNRAQQVEAAADEQVAIDCLQLTRFGLRAAGDPWMMASVRAVDALLRTGTPNGPVWHRYTGDGYGEHPDGMPFDGWGKGRGWPLLTGERGHLALLAGEDVRPYLEAMGQMAGAGGLLPEQVWDSAAIPERGLYPGRPTGSAMPLVWTHAEFIKLAMSLATGAPVDRPAHTWARYRGTRPRLAYALWQPRQRVRQLLAGQELRLLLPEPARVHWGVDGWRDPTDLATEDWGLGHLARLPTGGVAVGKRIQFTVHWLTRADGASENFGVSVVEDPTR
;
A
#
# COMPACT_ATOMS: atom_id res chain seq x y z
N MET A 1 37.06 -25.19 32.21
CA MET A 1 36.89 -24.20 33.26
C MET A 1 35.68 -23.36 32.91
N THR A 2 34.61 -23.54 33.62
CA THR A 2 33.42 -22.69 33.56
C THR A 2 33.75 -21.46 34.37
N GLU A 3 34.20 -20.37 33.75
CA GLU A 3 34.18 -19.07 34.40
C GLU A 3 32.79 -18.72 34.78
N GLN A 4 32.46 -18.84 36.06
CA GLN A 4 31.26 -18.25 36.65
C GLN A 4 31.45 -16.74 36.60
N PHE A 5 30.81 -16.09 35.63
CA PHE A 5 30.69 -14.63 35.63
C PHE A 5 29.97 -14.21 36.92
N PRO A 6 30.47 -13.19 37.65
CA PRO A 6 29.80 -12.68 38.80
C PRO A 6 28.38 -12.23 38.39
N PRO A 7 27.35 -12.34 39.26
CA PRO A 7 26.04 -11.88 38.98
C PRO A 7 26.11 -10.37 38.66
N GLY A 8 26.00 -10.02 37.36
CA GLY A 8 26.02 -8.65 36.89
C GLY A 8 24.85 -7.90 37.46
N GLY A 9 25.07 -6.66 37.88
CA GLY A 9 24.02 -5.79 38.38
C GLY A 9 22.99 -5.43 37.34
N THR A 10 21.96 -4.67 37.75
CA THR A 10 20.98 -4.08 36.85
C THR A 10 21.60 -2.95 36.03
N ALA A 11 21.36 -2.91 34.74
CA ALA A 11 21.81 -1.84 33.87
C ALA A 11 21.26 -0.47 34.31
N PRO A 12 22.06 0.59 34.29
CA PRO A 12 21.63 1.94 34.67
C PRO A 12 20.36 2.39 33.95
N ALA A 13 19.47 3.11 34.62
CA ALA A 13 18.22 3.58 34.07
C ALA A 13 18.44 4.77 33.11
N PRO A 14 17.76 4.84 31.97
CA PRO A 14 17.83 5.94 31.02
C PRO A 14 16.82 7.04 31.30
N SER A 15 16.96 8.14 30.56
CA SER A 15 15.84 8.99 30.20
C SER A 15 14.92 8.26 29.21
N ALA A 16 13.59 8.46 29.32
CA ALA A 16 12.62 7.86 28.38
C ALA A 16 12.75 8.58 27.02
N ALA A 17 13.30 7.90 26.03
CA ALA A 17 13.25 8.33 24.64
C ALA A 17 12.23 7.48 23.86
N TRP A 18 11.50 8.10 22.94
CA TRP A 18 10.61 7.38 22.04
C TRP A 18 11.44 6.64 20.98
N ALA A 19 11.24 5.33 20.87
CA ALA A 19 11.90 4.53 19.86
C ALA A 19 11.44 4.89 18.46
N THR A 20 12.38 5.29 17.61
CA THR A 20 12.17 5.43 16.16
C THR A 20 12.27 4.07 15.47
N TRP A 21 11.91 4.00 14.21
CA TRP A 21 12.10 2.84 13.36
C TRP A 21 13.52 2.81 12.76
N THR A 22 13.82 1.81 11.95
CA THR A 22 15.03 1.77 11.14
C THR A 22 14.79 2.44 9.77
N PRO A 23 15.83 2.60 8.92
CA PRO A 23 15.65 3.20 7.60
C PRO A 23 14.53 2.55 6.79
N ALA A 24 13.70 3.37 6.17
CA ALA A 24 12.60 2.91 5.34
C ALA A 24 13.06 2.19 4.07
N THR A 25 14.24 2.53 3.55
CA THR A 25 14.85 1.90 2.38
C THR A 25 15.41 0.52 2.73
N LYS A 26 14.57 -0.52 2.61
CA LYS A 26 15.03 -1.90 2.87
C LYS A 26 15.80 -2.46 1.68
N ASP A 27 16.77 -3.34 1.97
CA ASP A 27 17.51 -4.12 0.98
C ASP A 27 16.84 -5.46 0.69
N ALA A 28 16.15 -6.02 1.70
CA ALA A 28 15.40 -7.26 1.57
C ALA A 28 14.28 -7.37 2.61
N VAL A 29 13.28 -8.18 2.27
CA VAL A 29 12.21 -8.64 3.17
C VAL A 29 12.07 -10.14 3.05
N GLY A 30 11.60 -10.82 4.10
CA GLY A 30 11.42 -12.26 4.06
C GLY A 30 10.50 -12.81 5.14
N THR A 31 9.92 -13.97 4.84
CA THR A 31 9.11 -14.82 5.72
C THR A 31 9.17 -16.25 5.21
N ALA A 32 8.73 -17.22 6.00
CA ALA A 32 8.56 -18.60 5.53
C ALA A 32 7.14 -18.85 5.00
N LEU A 33 6.98 -19.85 4.14
CA LEU A 33 5.67 -20.26 3.61
C LEU A 33 5.03 -21.45 4.36
N GLY A 34 5.55 -21.78 5.54
CA GLY A 34 5.02 -22.82 6.43
C GLY A 34 4.05 -22.26 7.48
N THR A 35 4.11 -22.86 8.67
CA THR A 35 3.29 -22.47 9.83
C THR A 35 3.90 -21.32 10.64
N SER A 36 5.14 -20.96 10.39
CA SER A 36 5.81 -19.84 11.06
C SER A 36 5.11 -18.51 10.79
N ARG A 37 4.99 -17.69 11.83
CA ARG A 37 4.37 -16.37 11.82
C ARG A 37 5.42 -15.28 12.08
N LEU A 38 6.56 -15.40 11.38
CA LEU A 38 7.70 -14.51 11.54
C LEU A 38 8.04 -13.84 10.21
N TRP A 39 8.24 -12.51 10.23
CA TRP A 39 8.74 -11.70 9.12
C TRP A 39 9.99 -10.96 9.55
N PHE A 40 10.86 -10.68 8.60
CA PHE A 40 12.06 -9.88 8.84
C PHE A 40 12.35 -8.94 7.69
N THR A 41 13.04 -7.86 7.99
CA THR A 41 13.57 -6.92 7.01
C THR A 41 15.08 -6.81 7.14
N VAL A 42 15.75 -6.33 6.09
CA VAL A 42 17.19 -6.08 6.03
C VAL A 42 17.40 -4.67 5.50
N ALA A 43 18.24 -3.90 6.16
CA ALA A 43 18.74 -2.61 5.68
C ALA A 43 20.12 -2.35 6.28
N GLN A 44 20.93 -1.50 5.65
CA GLN A 44 22.26 -1.12 6.15
C GLN A 44 23.18 -2.33 6.48
N GLY A 45 23.00 -3.44 5.76
CA GLY A 45 23.79 -4.65 5.94
C GLY A 45 23.48 -5.44 7.21
N ILE A 46 22.41 -5.16 7.94
CA ILE A 46 21.97 -5.87 9.14
C ILE A 46 20.52 -6.32 9.04
N ILE A 47 20.08 -7.20 9.96
CA ILE A 47 18.67 -7.48 10.15
C ILE A 47 18.06 -6.28 10.85
N THR A 48 17.00 -5.75 10.27
CA THR A 48 16.20 -4.68 10.85
C THR A 48 14.96 -5.25 11.53
N GLU A 49 13.78 -4.66 11.38
CA GLU A 49 12.61 -5.13 12.12
C GLU A 49 12.34 -6.63 11.92
N VAL A 50 11.96 -7.30 13.00
CA VAL A 50 11.42 -8.65 13.01
C VAL A 50 10.04 -8.59 13.64
N TYR A 51 9.04 -9.16 12.95
CA TYR A 51 7.63 -9.13 13.33
C TYR A 51 7.12 -10.51 13.74
N TYR A 52 6.24 -10.55 14.75
CA TYR A 52 5.59 -11.75 15.28
C TYR A 52 4.41 -11.38 16.18
N PRO A 53 3.30 -12.11 16.26
CA PRO A 53 2.87 -13.18 15.35
C PRO A 53 2.11 -12.64 14.14
N ARG A 54 2.17 -11.34 13.91
CA ARG A 54 1.55 -10.62 12.81
C ARG A 54 2.56 -9.64 12.21
N ALA A 55 2.39 -9.34 10.93
CA ALA A 55 3.26 -8.42 10.20
C ALA A 55 3.16 -6.95 10.66
N ASP A 56 2.19 -6.62 11.52
CA ASP A 56 2.02 -5.29 12.13
C ASP A 56 2.52 -5.19 13.59
N ILE A 57 3.13 -6.25 14.14
CA ILE A 57 3.65 -6.26 15.51
C ILE A 57 5.16 -6.53 15.51
N PRO A 58 6.01 -5.50 15.50
CA PRO A 58 7.45 -5.69 15.64
C PRO A 58 7.82 -6.16 17.04
N GLN A 59 8.82 -7.06 17.09
CA GLN A 59 9.40 -7.61 18.30
C GLN A 59 10.87 -7.21 18.46
N LEU A 60 11.51 -6.83 17.35
CA LEU A 60 12.89 -6.38 17.29
C LEU A 60 12.94 -5.09 16.47
N LYS A 61 13.76 -4.11 16.90
CA LYS A 61 14.09 -2.92 16.12
C LYS A 61 15.20 -3.22 15.13
N ASP A 62 16.36 -3.71 15.63
CA ASP A 62 17.45 -4.17 14.79
C ASP A 62 18.30 -5.22 15.49
N MET A 63 19.06 -5.99 14.70
CA MET A 63 20.08 -6.91 15.13
C MET A 63 21.30 -6.80 14.21
N GLY A 64 22.32 -6.17 14.73
CA GLY A 64 23.60 -5.93 14.06
C GLY A 64 24.74 -6.66 14.70
N PHE A 65 25.96 -6.41 14.19
CA PHE A 65 27.18 -7.07 14.63
C PHE A 65 28.30 -6.05 14.82
N ILE A 66 29.16 -6.34 15.78
CA ILE A 66 30.41 -5.65 16.01
C ILE A 66 31.58 -6.65 15.83
N VAL A 67 32.63 -6.21 15.14
CA VAL A 67 33.88 -6.94 15.01
C VAL A 67 34.96 -6.14 15.72
N ALA A 68 35.69 -6.78 16.66
CA ALA A 68 36.70 -6.10 17.50
C ALA A 68 37.89 -7.02 17.81
N ASP A 69 39.07 -6.43 18.15
CA ASP A 69 40.24 -7.19 18.59
C ASP A 69 40.47 -7.17 20.13
N GLY A 70 39.55 -6.46 20.85
CA GLY A 70 39.70 -6.28 22.29
C GLY A 70 40.85 -5.37 22.74
N LEU A 71 41.62 -4.80 21.81
CA LEU A 71 42.77 -3.94 22.03
C LEU A 71 42.52 -2.48 21.61
N GLY A 72 41.31 -2.17 21.17
CA GLY A 72 40.89 -0.81 20.77
C GLY A 72 40.37 -0.71 19.34
N PHE A 73 40.65 -1.67 18.47
CA PHE A 73 40.02 -1.74 17.16
C PHE A 73 38.62 -2.35 17.28
N TRP A 74 37.59 -1.63 16.76
CA TRP A 74 36.26 -2.17 16.61
C TRP A 74 35.51 -1.51 15.45
N VAL A 75 34.59 -2.22 14.87
CA VAL A 75 33.74 -1.77 13.76
C VAL A 75 32.31 -2.25 14.02
N GLU A 76 31.35 -1.32 14.06
CA GLU A 76 29.93 -1.65 14.00
C GLU A 76 29.52 -1.77 12.54
N LEU A 77 28.98 -2.91 12.15
CA LEU A 77 28.68 -3.21 10.75
C LEU A 77 27.52 -2.39 10.18
N LYS A 78 26.58 -1.94 11.00
CA LYS A 78 25.49 -1.04 10.59
C LYS A 78 26.03 0.28 10.01
N ARG A 79 27.13 0.79 10.53
CA ARG A 79 27.78 2.04 10.09
C ARG A 79 28.91 1.83 9.10
N HIS A 80 29.24 0.56 8.83
CA HIS A 80 30.26 0.20 7.85
C HIS A 80 29.62 0.03 6.46
N GLY A 81 29.88 0.97 5.56
CA GLY A 81 29.21 1.04 4.27
C GLY A 81 29.60 -0.01 3.22
N ASP A 82 30.68 -0.80 3.44
CA ASP A 82 31.12 -1.82 2.49
C ASP A 82 30.43 -3.16 2.76
N TYR A 83 29.22 -3.28 2.24
CA TYR A 83 28.46 -4.53 2.30
C TYR A 83 27.71 -4.80 1.00
N THR A 84 27.31 -6.05 0.82
CA THR A 84 26.40 -6.46 -0.26
C THR A 84 25.29 -7.33 0.30
N VAL A 85 24.06 -7.11 -0.16
CA VAL A 85 22.92 -7.97 0.11
C VAL A 85 22.54 -8.71 -1.17
N SER A 86 22.38 -10.01 -1.07
CA SER A 86 21.97 -10.84 -2.20
C SER A 86 20.86 -11.82 -1.83
N TRP A 87 19.91 -11.96 -2.71
CA TRP A 87 18.92 -13.02 -2.70
C TRP A 87 19.51 -14.29 -3.31
N LEU A 88 18.93 -15.43 -2.99
CA LEU A 88 19.32 -16.65 -3.70
C LEU A 88 19.02 -16.49 -5.21
N ALA A 89 19.79 -17.14 -6.06
CA ALA A 89 19.81 -16.91 -7.52
C ALA A 89 18.44 -17.03 -8.20
N ASP A 90 17.54 -17.84 -7.66
CA ASP A 90 16.17 -18.04 -8.14
C ASP A 90 15.13 -17.13 -7.46
N VAL A 91 15.58 -16.00 -6.90
CA VAL A 91 14.82 -14.97 -6.18
C VAL A 91 14.10 -15.44 -4.92
N VAL A 92 14.46 -16.60 -4.39
CA VAL A 92 14.02 -17.04 -3.06
C VAL A 92 14.52 -16.03 -2.02
N PRO A 93 13.70 -15.59 -1.03
CA PRO A 93 14.09 -14.60 -0.01
C PRO A 93 14.97 -15.21 1.08
N ALA A 94 15.89 -16.08 0.70
CA ALA A 94 17.00 -16.60 1.48
C ALA A 94 18.19 -15.64 1.28
N ILE A 95 18.42 -14.81 2.29
CA ILE A 95 19.26 -13.62 2.15
C ILE A 95 20.70 -13.94 2.57
N THR A 96 21.63 -13.42 1.79
CA THR A 96 23.06 -13.43 2.17
C THR A 96 23.55 -11.98 2.24
N ILE A 97 24.11 -11.61 3.39
CA ILE A 97 24.82 -10.35 3.59
C ILE A 97 26.33 -10.64 3.66
N ARG A 98 27.13 -9.84 2.98
CA ARG A 98 28.59 -9.91 3.05
C ARG A 98 29.14 -8.53 3.35
N HIS A 99 29.84 -8.41 4.47
CA HIS A 99 30.65 -7.25 4.83
C HIS A 99 32.10 -7.49 4.48
N ARG A 100 32.80 -6.46 4.01
CA ARG A 100 34.21 -6.48 3.67
C ARG A 100 34.92 -5.36 4.41
N HIS A 101 36.04 -5.71 4.98
CA HIS A 101 36.97 -4.78 5.63
C HIS A 101 38.38 -5.23 5.38
N ALA A 102 39.40 -4.36 5.49
CA ALA A 102 40.79 -4.71 5.27
C ALA A 102 41.29 -5.86 6.18
N ARG A 103 40.73 -5.99 7.39
CA ARG A 103 41.14 -7.02 8.38
C ARG A 103 40.21 -8.24 8.36
N PHE A 104 38.98 -8.15 7.80
CA PHE A 104 38.02 -9.24 7.88
C PHE A 104 37.00 -9.24 6.75
N ALA A 105 36.34 -10.39 6.58
CA ALA A 105 35.10 -10.52 5.86
C ALA A 105 34.08 -11.24 6.76
N LEU A 106 32.86 -10.70 6.88
CA LEU A 106 31.77 -11.38 7.56
C LEU A 106 30.66 -11.75 6.56
N LYS A 107 30.26 -13.00 6.59
CA LYS A 107 29.14 -13.53 5.79
C LYS A 107 28.02 -13.97 6.71
N LEU A 108 26.83 -13.49 6.43
CA LEU A 108 25.60 -13.84 7.13
C LEU A 108 24.64 -14.49 6.12
N ARG A 109 24.04 -15.65 6.46
CA ARG A 109 22.96 -16.27 5.70
C ARG A 109 21.72 -16.33 6.58
N ILE A 110 20.61 -15.81 6.09
CA ILE A 110 19.40 -15.55 6.88
C ILE A 110 18.22 -16.31 6.28
N CYS A 111 17.50 -17.06 7.10
CA CYS A 111 16.21 -17.66 6.76
C CYS A 111 15.31 -17.76 7.99
N VAL A 112 14.02 -17.95 7.77
CA VAL A 112 13.04 -18.25 8.82
C VAL A 112 12.82 -19.76 8.86
N ASP A 113 12.71 -20.33 10.06
CA ASP A 113 12.29 -21.73 10.20
C ASP A 113 10.83 -21.88 9.71
N PRO A 114 10.54 -22.76 8.72
CA PRO A 114 9.19 -22.86 8.18
C PRO A 114 8.14 -23.39 9.15
N GLU A 115 8.54 -24.08 10.22
CA GLU A 115 7.65 -24.71 11.18
C GLU A 115 7.58 -23.97 12.52
N ARG A 116 8.57 -23.14 12.82
CA ARG A 116 8.74 -22.48 14.12
C ARG A 116 8.94 -20.99 13.93
N ASP A 117 8.51 -20.21 14.91
CA ASP A 117 8.67 -18.76 14.91
C ASP A 117 10.12 -18.38 15.29
N VAL A 118 11.06 -18.74 14.42
CA VAL A 118 12.53 -18.58 14.65
C VAL A 118 13.19 -18.01 13.39
N LEU A 119 13.94 -16.92 13.56
CA LEU A 119 14.88 -16.43 12.58
C LEU A 119 16.25 -17.06 12.82
N LEU A 120 16.82 -17.69 11.79
CA LEU A 120 18.15 -18.28 11.83
C LEU A 120 19.15 -17.45 11.03
N VAL A 121 20.31 -17.21 11.63
CA VAL A 121 21.45 -16.52 11.00
C VAL A 121 22.69 -17.40 11.11
N ASP A 122 23.13 -17.94 9.98
CA ASP A 122 24.40 -18.63 9.88
C ASP A 122 25.49 -17.60 9.58
N PHE A 123 26.51 -17.54 10.41
CA PHE A 123 27.55 -16.52 10.34
C PHE A 123 28.96 -17.14 10.18
N GLU A 124 29.81 -16.40 9.45
CA GLU A 124 31.18 -16.79 9.16
C GLU A 124 32.06 -15.54 9.13
N LEU A 125 32.91 -15.36 10.17
CA LEU A 125 33.95 -14.33 10.23
C LEU A 125 35.29 -14.96 9.77
N ALA A 126 35.88 -14.38 8.73
CA ALA A 126 37.17 -14.77 8.18
C ALA A 126 38.13 -13.59 8.18
N GLY A 127 39.40 -13.84 8.25
CA GLY A 127 40.49 -12.82 8.23
C GLY A 127 41.41 -12.94 9.43
N ASP A 128 41.71 -11.82 10.08
CA ASP A 128 42.61 -11.75 11.24
C ASP A 128 42.06 -12.61 12.40
N PRO A 129 42.82 -13.64 12.86
CA PRO A 129 42.37 -14.57 13.89
C PRO A 129 42.24 -13.95 15.30
N THR A 130 42.74 -12.74 15.50
CA THR A 130 42.58 -12.01 16.77
C THR A 130 41.21 -11.36 16.91
N LEU A 131 40.43 -11.26 15.82
CA LEU A 131 39.14 -10.61 15.80
C LEU A 131 38.05 -11.47 16.43
N GLN A 132 37.22 -10.82 17.19
CA GLN A 132 36.05 -11.35 17.88
C GLN A 132 34.75 -10.78 17.26
N LEU A 133 33.75 -11.62 17.17
CA LEU A 133 32.43 -11.23 16.66
C LEU A 133 31.43 -11.05 17.82
N TYR A 134 30.66 -9.99 17.79
CA TYR A 134 29.62 -9.71 18.78
C TYR A 134 28.32 -9.48 18.06
N VAL A 135 27.20 -10.03 18.61
CA VAL A 135 25.84 -9.66 18.22
C VAL A 135 25.29 -8.60 19.15
N LEU A 136 24.57 -7.65 18.59
CA LEU A 136 23.85 -6.59 19.32
C LEU A 136 22.43 -6.53 18.80
N ALA A 137 21.43 -6.70 19.66
CA ALA A 137 20.00 -6.74 19.29
C ALA A 137 19.17 -5.80 20.15
N ALA A 138 18.47 -4.85 19.55
CA ALA A 138 17.58 -3.92 20.22
C ALA A 138 16.13 -4.46 20.17
N ALA A 139 15.57 -4.81 21.32
CA ALA A 139 14.23 -5.35 21.42
C ALA A 139 13.16 -4.24 21.31
N ARG A 140 12.03 -4.58 20.67
CA ARG A 140 10.84 -3.73 20.54
C ARG A 140 9.58 -4.59 20.76
N ILE A 141 9.53 -5.28 21.88
CA ILE A 141 8.53 -6.30 22.16
C ILE A 141 7.11 -5.74 22.15
N GLY A 142 6.24 -6.35 21.34
CA GLY A 142 4.85 -5.92 21.19
C GLY A 142 4.65 -4.60 20.45
N GLY A 143 5.70 -4.09 19.78
CA GLY A 143 5.67 -2.81 19.07
C GLY A 143 5.88 -1.59 19.98
N ASP A 144 6.06 -1.81 21.28
CA ASP A 144 6.22 -0.76 22.28
C ASP A 144 7.49 -1.02 23.11
N ALA A 145 8.49 -0.16 22.98
CA ALA A 145 9.75 -0.30 23.69
C ALA A 145 9.74 0.26 25.12
N THR A 146 8.63 0.79 25.61
CA THR A 146 8.60 1.55 26.88
C THR A 146 8.68 0.68 28.14
N ALA A 147 8.28 -0.59 28.05
CA ALA A 147 8.18 -1.49 29.20
C ALA A 147 8.91 -2.84 29.00
N ASN A 148 9.80 -2.93 27.99
CA ASN A 148 10.54 -4.15 27.76
C ASN A 148 11.46 -4.46 28.96
N GLN A 149 11.56 -5.72 29.32
CA GLN A 149 12.53 -6.26 30.23
C GLN A 149 13.47 -7.19 29.48
N ALA A 150 14.74 -7.22 29.87
CA ALA A 150 15.73 -8.08 29.26
C ALA A 150 16.65 -8.71 30.30
N GLY A 151 17.19 -9.85 29.98
CA GLY A 151 18.15 -10.53 30.85
C GLY A 151 18.93 -11.64 30.17
N ALA A 152 19.89 -12.19 30.92
CA ALA A 152 20.61 -13.37 30.57
C ALA A 152 20.22 -14.50 31.52
N ALA A 153 19.93 -15.67 30.97
CA ALA A 153 19.55 -16.85 31.76
C ALA A 153 20.32 -18.09 31.28
N ASP A 154 20.52 -19.05 32.20
CA ASP A 154 20.86 -20.41 31.85
C ASP A 154 19.59 -21.20 31.68
N TRP A 155 19.31 -21.64 30.46
CA TRP A 155 18.12 -22.42 30.11
C TRP A 155 18.52 -23.87 29.78
N ALA A 156 18.24 -24.77 30.70
CA ALA A 156 18.61 -26.19 30.56
C ALA A 156 20.12 -26.40 30.22
N GLY A 157 21.01 -25.71 30.90
CA GLY A 157 22.45 -25.76 30.68
C GLY A 157 22.95 -25.01 29.44
N ARG A 158 22.14 -24.14 28.88
CA ARG A 158 22.49 -23.33 27.70
C ARG A 158 22.27 -21.85 27.99
N THR A 159 23.23 -21.01 27.68
CA THR A 159 23.10 -19.57 27.81
C THR A 159 22.11 -19.02 26.78
N VAL A 160 21.12 -18.24 27.23
CA VAL A 160 20.12 -17.55 26.42
C VAL A 160 20.06 -16.09 26.89
N LEU A 161 20.03 -15.18 25.95
CA LEU A 161 19.61 -13.79 26.17
C LEU A 161 18.13 -13.69 25.84
N TRP A 162 17.37 -12.95 26.65
CA TRP A 162 15.94 -12.82 26.48
C TRP A 162 15.46 -11.38 26.65
N ALA A 163 14.35 -11.07 26.00
CA ALA A 163 13.54 -9.87 26.28
C ALA A 163 12.06 -10.25 26.30
N GLU A 164 11.25 -9.54 27.11
CA GLU A 164 9.81 -9.80 27.20
C GLU A 164 9.02 -8.54 27.54
N GLN A 165 7.77 -8.51 27.08
CA GLN A 165 6.76 -7.53 27.46
C GLN A 165 5.37 -8.10 27.18
N GLY A 166 4.47 -8.05 28.19
CA GLY A 166 3.11 -8.56 28.06
C GLY A 166 3.08 -10.02 27.61
N PRO A 167 2.32 -10.36 26.54
CA PRO A 167 2.19 -11.73 26.06
C PRO A 167 3.28 -12.10 25.01
N PHE A 168 4.42 -11.44 25.00
CA PHE A 168 5.47 -11.69 24.00
C PHE A 168 6.83 -11.87 24.68
N GLY A 169 7.53 -12.91 24.24
CA GLY A 169 8.90 -13.20 24.64
C GLY A 169 9.78 -13.43 23.41
N LEU A 170 11.02 -12.95 23.52
CA LEU A 170 12.10 -13.10 22.58
C LEU A 170 13.24 -13.84 23.27
N ALA A 171 13.90 -14.77 22.57
CA ALA A 171 15.10 -15.43 23.07
C ALA A 171 16.17 -15.53 21.96
N LEU A 172 17.39 -15.19 22.31
CA LEU A 172 18.56 -15.28 21.44
C LEU A 172 19.48 -16.37 21.97
N ALA A 173 19.79 -17.36 21.13
CA ALA A 173 20.69 -18.46 21.42
C ALA A 173 21.65 -18.72 20.24
N ALA A 174 22.82 -19.29 20.48
CA ALA A 174 23.76 -19.62 19.40
C ALA A 174 24.47 -20.94 19.67
N VAL A 175 24.89 -21.58 18.58
CA VAL A 175 25.78 -22.76 18.61
C VAL A 175 26.93 -22.56 17.63
N ASP A 176 28.09 -23.18 17.95
CA ASP A 176 29.21 -23.31 17.00
C ASP A 176 28.90 -24.37 15.92
N ARG A 177 29.86 -24.60 15.03
CA ARG A 177 29.72 -25.63 13.96
C ARG A 177 29.62 -27.06 14.46
N LYS A 178 29.92 -27.31 15.73
CA LYS A 178 29.78 -28.63 16.38
C LYS A 178 28.50 -28.77 17.17
N GLY A 179 27.65 -27.74 17.20
CA GLY A 179 26.41 -27.71 17.97
C GLY A 179 26.58 -27.38 19.45
N VAL A 180 27.78 -26.93 19.85
CA VAL A 180 28.04 -26.55 21.23
C VAL A 180 27.51 -25.14 21.49
N PRO A 181 26.81 -24.88 22.65
CA PRO A 181 26.38 -23.54 23.02
C PRO A 181 27.48 -22.51 22.97
N ALA A 182 27.23 -21.36 22.34
CA ALA A 182 28.28 -20.48 21.88
C ALA A 182 28.08 -18.99 22.20
N LEU A 183 27.11 -18.63 23.06
CA LEU A 183 27.07 -17.27 23.61
C LEU A 183 27.98 -17.16 24.81
N VAL A 184 29.03 -16.38 24.62
CA VAL A 184 29.99 -16.06 25.69
C VAL A 184 30.02 -14.57 25.96
N GLN A 185 30.63 -14.06 26.99
CA GLN A 185 30.69 -12.63 27.35
C GLN A 185 29.34 -11.91 27.00
N ARG A 186 28.39 -11.94 27.89
CA ARG A 186 27.03 -11.43 27.69
C ARG A 186 26.77 -10.21 28.54
N SER A 187 25.97 -9.30 28.02
CA SER A 187 25.43 -8.16 28.73
C SER A 187 24.05 -7.79 28.17
N VAL A 188 23.20 -7.28 29.01
CA VAL A 188 21.96 -6.60 28.59
C VAL A 188 22.06 -5.15 29.03
N GLY A 189 21.48 -4.23 28.26
CA GLY A 189 21.60 -2.81 28.56
C GLY A 189 20.37 -2.01 28.14
N ARG A 190 20.43 -0.72 28.37
CA ARG A 190 19.46 0.27 27.88
C ARG A 190 20.01 0.90 26.60
N VAL A 191 19.21 0.95 25.56
CA VAL A 191 19.60 1.54 24.28
C VAL A 191 20.01 3.00 24.48
N GLY A 192 21.20 3.36 23.98
CA GLY A 192 21.77 4.70 24.06
C GLY A 192 22.46 5.06 25.39
N GLU A 193 22.37 4.22 26.43
CA GLU A 193 22.91 4.49 27.75
C GLU A 193 23.93 3.47 28.25
N SER A 194 23.52 2.22 28.30
CA SER A 194 24.30 1.12 28.87
C SER A 194 24.31 -0.13 27.98
N ASP A 195 23.96 0.02 26.71
CA ASP A 195 24.02 -1.02 25.71
C ASP A 195 25.47 -1.30 25.26
N GLY A 196 25.64 -2.38 24.49
CA GLY A 196 26.94 -2.79 24.03
C GLY A 196 27.60 -1.80 23.08
N TRP A 197 26.85 -1.00 22.31
CA TRP A 197 27.44 0.04 21.48
C TRP A 197 28.08 1.15 22.35
N GLN A 198 27.41 1.55 23.42
CA GLN A 198 27.94 2.53 24.38
C GLN A 198 29.21 2.00 25.08
N ASP A 199 29.23 0.70 25.40
CA ASP A 199 30.43 0.07 26.00
C ASP A 199 31.63 0.12 25.01
N PHE A 200 31.43 -0.31 23.77
CA PHE A 200 32.48 -0.25 22.75
C PHE A 200 32.90 1.20 22.42
N SER A 201 31.96 2.13 22.34
CA SER A 201 32.26 3.54 22.10
C SER A 201 33.14 4.15 23.18
N ARG A 202 32.98 3.73 24.45
CA ARG A 202 33.77 4.25 25.59
C ARG A 202 35.07 3.51 25.81
N HIS A 203 35.10 2.19 25.58
CA HIS A 203 36.22 1.33 26.03
C HIS A 203 36.91 0.60 24.89
N GLY A 204 36.38 0.63 23.65
CA GLY A 204 36.94 -0.12 22.51
C GLY A 204 36.84 -1.64 22.63
N ARG A 205 36.13 -2.13 23.63
CA ARG A 205 35.94 -3.55 23.93
C ARG A 205 34.73 -3.74 24.84
N MET A 206 34.26 -4.99 24.97
CA MET A 206 33.20 -5.32 25.92
C MET A 206 33.77 -5.37 27.35
N THR A 207 33.28 -4.49 28.21
CA THR A 207 33.64 -4.40 29.62
C THR A 207 32.44 -4.53 30.56
N TRP A 208 31.23 -4.24 30.06
CA TRP A 208 30.00 -4.31 30.86
C TRP A 208 29.40 -5.71 30.80
N HIS A 209 28.90 -6.18 31.94
CA HIS A 209 28.27 -7.50 32.12
C HIS A 209 27.00 -7.39 32.94
N TYR A 210 26.04 -6.54 32.51
CA TYR A 210 24.77 -6.43 33.20
C TYR A 210 23.92 -7.70 32.97
N ALA A 211 23.32 -8.19 34.03
CA ALA A 211 22.49 -9.40 34.02
C ALA A 211 21.03 -9.10 33.67
N VAL A 212 20.52 -7.92 34.03
CA VAL A 212 19.14 -7.47 33.86
C VAL A 212 19.09 -6.04 33.37
N ALA A 213 18.17 -5.74 32.47
CA ALA A 213 17.82 -4.39 32.03
C ALA A 213 16.31 -4.25 31.90
N GLY A 214 15.79 -3.05 32.11
CA GLY A 214 14.35 -2.78 32.01
C GLY A 214 13.78 -2.19 33.30
N PRO A 215 12.49 -1.76 33.27
CA PRO A 215 11.65 -1.59 32.06
C PRO A 215 12.13 -0.45 31.15
N GLY A 216 11.92 -0.57 29.82
CA GLY A 216 12.30 0.46 28.84
C GLY A 216 12.82 -0.09 27.51
N GLU A 217 13.47 0.73 26.72
CA GLU A 217 14.14 0.32 25.49
C GLU A 217 15.43 -0.46 25.83
N VAL A 218 15.44 -1.78 25.54
CA VAL A 218 16.52 -2.66 25.98
C VAL A 218 17.28 -3.27 24.80
N ALA A 219 18.55 -3.56 25.02
CA ALA A 219 19.43 -4.24 24.07
C ALA A 219 20.10 -5.46 24.71
N LEU A 220 20.31 -6.47 23.87
CA LEU A 220 20.99 -7.73 24.18
C LEU A 220 22.34 -7.73 23.46
N MET A 221 23.39 -8.18 24.14
CA MET A 221 24.71 -8.31 23.55
C MET A 221 25.40 -9.59 24.01
N ALA A 222 26.07 -10.28 23.08
CA ALA A 222 26.96 -11.37 23.39
C ALA A 222 28.09 -11.51 22.38
N GLN A 223 29.20 -12.06 22.82
CA GLN A 223 30.28 -12.53 21.94
C GLN A 223 29.86 -13.86 21.31
N LEU A 224 30.21 -14.02 20.04
CA LEU A 224 29.98 -15.21 19.21
C LEU A 224 31.34 -15.84 18.81
N PRO A 225 31.37 -17.15 18.51
CA PRO A 225 32.53 -17.76 17.85
C PRO A 225 32.67 -17.20 16.42
N PRO A 226 33.80 -17.40 15.75
CA PRO A 226 33.95 -16.95 14.36
C PRO A 226 33.00 -17.66 13.36
N LEU A 227 32.53 -18.85 13.69
CA LEU A 227 31.67 -19.68 12.85
C LEU A 227 30.53 -20.28 13.68
N GLY A 228 29.32 -20.14 13.23
CA GLY A 228 28.19 -20.71 13.97
C GLY A 228 26.81 -20.38 13.39
N THR A 229 25.79 -20.67 14.18
CA THR A 229 24.40 -20.33 13.88
C THR A 229 23.78 -19.65 15.09
N LEU A 230 23.15 -18.50 14.84
CA LEU A 230 22.36 -17.73 15.79
C LEU A 230 20.89 -17.98 15.53
N ALA A 231 20.11 -18.16 16.58
CA ALA A 231 18.65 -18.28 16.52
C ALA A 231 17.98 -17.20 17.36
N LEU A 232 17.07 -16.46 16.75
CA LEU A 232 16.16 -15.53 17.40
C LEU A 232 14.78 -16.19 17.42
N GLY A 233 14.37 -16.73 18.57
CA GLY A 233 13.07 -17.33 18.79
C GLY A 233 12.06 -16.33 19.35
N LEU A 234 10.81 -16.45 18.93
CA LEU A 234 9.68 -15.60 19.36
C LEU A 234 8.52 -16.50 19.83
N SER A 235 7.90 -16.15 20.95
CA SER A 235 6.77 -16.89 21.49
C SER A 235 5.99 -16.06 22.53
N SER A 236 5.06 -16.72 23.25
CA SER A 236 4.22 -16.10 24.29
C SER A 236 4.93 -15.90 25.63
N SER A 237 6.14 -16.40 25.81
CA SER A 237 7.01 -16.17 26.98
C SER A 237 8.46 -16.34 26.57
N ARG A 238 9.39 -15.84 27.39
CA ARG A 238 10.83 -16.01 27.18
C ARG A 238 11.26 -17.50 27.20
N GLU A 239 10.62 -18.32 28.05
CA GLU A 239 10.90 -19.76 28.14
C GLU A 239 10.47 -20.49 26.86
N ALA A 240 9.28 -20.17 26.36
CA ALA A 240 8.77 -20.72 25.11
C ALA A 240 9.61 -20.25 23.91
N ALA A 241 10.04 -18.99 23.89
CA ALA A 241 10.92 -18.44 22.88
C ALA A 241 12.30 -19.14 22.90
N ALA A 242 12.87 -19.36 24.08
CA ALA A 242 14.11 -20.13 24.23
C ALA A 242 13.95 -21.57 23.73
N THR A 243 12.84 -22.23 24.06
CA THR A 243 12.56 -23.60 23.61
C THR A 243 12.53 -23.71 22.09
N VAL A 244 11.79 -22.83 21.38
CA VAL A 244 11.72 -22.90 19.90
C VAL A 244 13.04 -22.53 19.24
N ALA A 245 13.80 -21.55 19.80
CA ALA A 245 15.15 -21.22 19.32
C ALA A 245 16.11 -22.41 19.39
N LEU A 246 16.13 -23.11 20.56
CA LEU A 246 16.99 -24.28 20.76
C LEU A 246 16.56 -25.48 19.92
N GLN A 247 15.25 -25.66 19.67
CA GLN A 247 14.77 -26.70 18.75
C GLN A 247 15.27 -26.46 17.31
N SER A 248 15.18 -25.23 16.80
CA SER A 248 15.68 -24.89 15.45
C SER A 248 17.18 -25.07 15.35
N LEU A 249 17.95 -24.71 16.39
CA LEU A 249 19.39 -24.95 16.44
C LEU A 249 19.72 -26.46 16.45
N ALA A 250 18.92 -27.27 17.12
CA ALA A 250 19.10 -28.74 17.17
C ALA A 250 18.83 -29.41 15.81
N ILE A 251 17.88 -28.90 15.02
CA ILE A 251 17.63 -29.32 13.64
C ILE A 251 18.78 -28.94 12.73
N GLY A 252 19.35 -27.78 12.97
CA GLY A 252 20.50 -27.23 12.28
C GLY A 252 20.17 -26.40 11.04
N PHE A 253 20.99 -25.38 10.80
CA PHE A 253 20.79 -24.39 9.75
C PHE A 253 20.63 -25.00 8.34
N ALA A 254 21.43 -25.98 7.99
CA ALA A 254 21.42 -26.54 6.62
C ALA A 254 20.09 -27.23 6.28
N ALA A 255 19.49 -27.94 7.23
CA ALA A 255 18.20 -28.60 7.03
C ALA A 255 17.07 -27.58 6.93
N THR A 256 17.05 -26.60 7.83
CA THR A 256 16.07 -25.50 7.84
C THR A 256 16.17 -24.65 6.58
N TRP A 257 17.38 -24.27 6.15
CA TRP A 257 17.63 -23.55 4.90
C TRP A 257 17.08 -24.29 3.68
N LYS A 258 17.33 -25.61 3.62
CA LYS A 258 16.81 -26.44 2.53
C LYS A 258 15.27 -26.45 2.52
N ALA A 259 14.65 -26.65 3.67
CA ALA A 259 13.17 -26.66 3.80
C ALA A 259 12.57 -25.29 3.41
N TYR A 260 13.14 -24.19 3.92
CA TYR A 260 12.79 -22.83 3.57
C TYR A 260 12.84 -22.56 2.06
N CYS A 261 13.99 -22.88 1.44
CA CYS A 261 14.16 -22.69 0.00
C CYS A 261 13.21 -23.57 -0.82
N THR A 262 12.95 -24.78 -0.37
CA THR A 262 12.03 -25.71 -1.07
C THR A 262 10.60 -25.18 -1.08
N GLY A 263 10.10 -24.66 0.04
CA GLY A 263 8.77 -24.05 0.12
C GLY A 263 8.60 -22.89 -0.87
N TRP A 264 9.57 -21.98 -0.90
CA TRP A 264 9.55 -20.85 -1.82
C TRP A 264 9.66 -21.26 -3.30
N ARG A 265 10.54 -22.23 -3.62
CA ARG A 265 10.65 -22.74 -5.00
C ARG A 265 9.37 -23.38 -5.46
N HIS A 266 8.73 -24.15 -4.61
CA HIS A 266 7.44 -24.77 -4.94
C HIS A 266 6.39 -23.72 -5.28
N TRP A 267 6.26 -22.67 -4.45
CA TRP A 267 5.35 -21.56 -4.73
C TRP A 267 5.71 -20.82 -6.04
N LEU A 268 7.00 -20.50 -6.27
CA LEU A 268 7.47 -19.80 -7.47
C LEU A 268 7.27 -20.62 -8.75
N GLN A 269 7.32 -21.95 -8.67
CA GLN A 269 7.06 -22.85 -9.81
C GLN A 269 5.58 -22.93 -10.18
N ALA A 270 4.68 -22.61 -9.26
CA ALA A 270 3.24 -22.56 -9.51
C ALA A 270 2.79 -21.27 -10.21
N LEU A 271 3.67 -20.25 -10.30
CA LEU A 271 3.34 -18.99 -10.95
C LEU A 271 3.32 -19.16 -12.48
N GLU A 272 2.34 -18.53 -13.12
CA GLU A 272 2.20 -18.52 -14.56
C GLU A 272 2.97 -17.36 -15.19
N TRP A 273 3.89 -17.70 -16.10
CA TRP A 273 4.72 -16.72 -16.80
C TRP A 273 4.51 -16.89 -18.31
N PRO A 274 3.86 -15.92 -18.99
CA PRO A 274 3.73 -15.96 -20.46
C PRO A 274 5.10 -16.01 -21.14
N ASP A 275 5.28 -16.93 -22.11
CA ASP A 275 6.51 -17.07 -22.90
C ASP A 275 6.91 -15.78 -23.62
N ALA A 276 5.92 -14.96 -23.98
CA ALA A 276 6.12 -13.66 -24.60
C ALA A 276 7.05 -12.75 -23.76
N LEU A 277 6.96 -12.79 -22.44
CA LEU A 277 7.79 -11.99 -21.54
C LEU A 277 9.28 -12.33 -21.64
N THR A 278 9.61 -13.59 -21.98
CA THR A 278 11.01 -14.00 -22.16
C THR A 278 11.67 -13.25 -23.31
N LYS A 279 10.92 -12.90 -24.34
CA LYS A 279 11.39 -12.18 -25.53
C LYS A 279 11.27 -10.66 -25.36
N GLN A 280 10.28 -10.19 -24.62
CA GLN A 280 9.95 -8.76 -24.49
C GLN A 280 10.70 -8.06 -23.38
N LEU A 281 11.11 -8.78 -22.31
CA LEU A 281 11.77 -8.22 -21.14
C LEU A 281 13.25 -8.59 -21.08
N THR A 282 14.07 -7.68 -20.53
CA THR A 282 15.47 -7.96 -20.20
C THR A 282 15.57 -9.00 -19.07
N ALA A 283 16.73 -9.65 -18.93
CA ALA A 283 16.97 -10.57 -17.82
C ALA A 283 16.77 -9.90 -16.45
N LYS A 284 17.19 -8.64 -16.33
CA LYS A 284 17.02 -7.81 -15.11
C LYS A 284 15.52 -7.58 -14.81
N SER A 285 14.74 -7.20 -15.81
CA SER A 285 13.28 -6.98 -15.64
C SER A 285 12.53 -8.27 -15.31
N ARG A 286 12.93 -9.41 -15.87
CA ARG A 286 12.36 -10.71 -15.49
C ARG A 286 12.69 -11.12 -14.06
N ALA A 287 13.93 -10.87 -13.61
CA ALA A 287 14.31 -11.11 -12.22
C ALA A 287 13.52 -10.21 -11.26
N LEU A 288 13.33 -8.94 -11.62
CA LEU A 288 12.51 -8.01 -10.83
C LEU A 288 11.04 -8.44 -10.79
N LEU A 289 10.49 -8.91 -11.91
CA LEU A 289 9.12 -9.40 -12.00
C LEU A 289 8.87 -10.55 -11.02
N ARG A 290 9.77 -11.54 -10.99
CA ARG A 290 9.70 -12.65 -10.03
C ARG A 290 9.88 -12.18 -8.58
N ARG A 291 10.81 -11.24 -8.35
CA ARG A 291 11.03 -10.64 -7.03
C ARG A 291 9.80 -9.87 -6.54
N SER A 292 9.14 -9.15 -7.42
CA SER A 292 7.90 -8.44 -7.10
C SER A 292 6.81 -9.39 -6.60
N ALA A 293 6.65 -10.55 -7.22
CA ALA A 293 5.73 -11.58 -6.73
C ALA A 293 6.10 -12.06 -5.31
N VAL A 294 7.39 -12.32 -5.06
CA VAL A 294 7.90 -12.71 -3.73
C VAL A 294 7.66 -11.60 -2.71
N VAL A 295 7.90 -10.35 -3.07
CA VAL A 295 7.68 -9.20 -2.17
C VAL A 295 6.20 -9.11 -1.78
N ILE A 296 5.27 -9.18 -2.72
CA ILE A 296 3.82 -9.19 -2.41
C ILE A 296 3.51 -10.34 -1.44
N LYS A 297 4.00 -11.55 -1.75
CA LYS A 297 3.77 -12.73 -0.89
C LYS A 297 4.38 -12.61 0.49
N CYS A 298 5.51 -11.93 0.64
CA CYS A 298 6.14 -11.64 1.95
C CYS A 298 5.33 -10.67 2.81
N HIS A 299 4.40 -9.90 2.25
CA HIS A 299 3.57 -8.95 3.01
C HIS A 299 2.24 -9.54 3.47
N GLU A 300 1.92 -10.79 3.05
CA GLU A 300 0.73 -11.49 3.52
C GLU A 300 0.89 -11.95 4.97
N ASP A 301 -0.08 -11.64 5.82
CA ASP A 301 -0.13 -12.09 7.21
C ASP A 301 -0.54 -13.57 7.32
N ARG A 302 -0.10 -14.25 8.40
CA ARG A 302 -0.42 -15.65 8.66
C ARG A 302 -1.53 -15.82 9.71
N THR A 303 -1.68 -14.86 10.58
CA THR A 303 -2.76 -14.84 11.59
C THR A 303 -4.08 -14.46 10.93
N PHE A 304 -4.04 -13.56 9.96
CA PHE A 304 -5.19 -13.14 9.16
C PHE A 304 -4.90 -13.37 7.67
N PRO A 305 -5.04 -14.62 7.18
CA PRO A 305 -4.74 -14.97 5.79
C PRO A 305 -5.51 -14.10 4.80
N GLY A 306 -4.80 -13.54 3.82
CA GLY A 306 -5.34 -12.60 2.85
C GLY A 306 -5.20 -11.13 3.24
N ALA A 307 -4.84 -10.81 4.48
CA ALA A 307 -4.43 -9.46 4.86
C ALA A 307 -2.98 -9.21 4.43
N LEU A 308 -2.73 -8.12 3.73
CA LEU A 308 -1.38 -7.66 3.39
C LEU A 308 -1.18 -6.25 3.94
N VAL A 309 -0.04 -6.02 4.59
CA VAL A 309 0.37 -4.66 4.94
C VAL A 309 0.87 -3.92 3.69
N ALA A 310 0.65 -2.62 3.60
CA ALA A 310 1.10 -1.82 2.45
C ALA A 310 2.62 -1.84 2.30
N SER A 311 3.35 -1.89 3.42
CA SER A 311 4.79 -2.06 3.47
C SER A 311 5.26 -2.62 4.81
N LEU A 312 6.34 -3.43 4.79
CA LEU A 312 7.12 -3.80 5.98
C LEU A 312 8.18 -2.73 6.31
N SER A 313 7.94 -1.47 5.92
CA SER A 313 8.76 -0.34 6.31
C SER A 313 7.88 0.85 6.73
N VAL A 314 8.45 1.76 7.50
CA VAL A 314 7.80 3.01 7.92
C VAL A 314 8.47 4.15 7.18
N PRO A 315 7.73 4.95 6.39
CA PRO A 315 8.29 6.11 5.71
C PRO A 315 9.05 7.01 6.70
N TRP A 316 10.27 7.41 6.31
CA TRP A 316 11.19 8.20 7.14
C TRP A 316 11.37 7.62 8.54
N GLY A 317 11.49 6.30 8.64
CA GLY A 317 11.46 5.54 9.90
C GLY A 317 12.48 5.99 10.94
N GLU A 318 13.68 6.41 10.54
CA GLU A 318 14.72 6.86 11.48
C GLU A 318 14.33 8.12 12.26
N THR A 319 13.38 8.91 11.74
CA THR A 319 12.86 10.12 12.38
C THR A 319 11.41 9.99 12.83
N SER A 320 10.76 8.85 12.54
CA SER A 320 9.36 8.61 12.85
C SER A 320 9.18 7.69 14.05
N SER A 321 8.28 8.06 14.95
CA SER A 321 7.77 7.22 16.04
C SER A 321 6.32 6.74 15.78
N SER A 322 5.79 6.93 14.57
CA SER A 322 4.43 6.52 14.19
C SER A 322 4.24 5.03 14.42
N ARG A 323 3.18 4.65 15.12
CA ARG A 323 2.88 3.23 15.40
C ARG A 323 2.32 2.50 14.20
N GLY A 324 1.45 3.15 13.41
CA GLY A 324 0.82 2.56 12.24
C GLY A 324 1.78 2.48 11.05
N GLY A 325 2.35 3.63 10.69
CA GLY A 325 3.17 3.70 9.48
C GLY A 325 2.44 3.08 8.29
N TYR A 326 3.10 2.17 7.58
CA TYR A 326 2.51 1.38 6.50
C TYR A 326 2.27 -0.09 6.88
N HIS A 327 2.32 -0.42 8.19
CA HIS A 327 1.93 -1.73 8.72
C HIS A 327 0.40 -1.89 8.83
N LEU A 328 -0.32 -1.21 7.97
CA LEU A 328 -1.77 -1.18 7.89
C LEU A 328 -2.25 -1.75 6.56
N VAL A 329 -3.53 -2.05 6.50
CA VAL A 329 -4.20 -2.58 5.32
C VAL A 329 -5.12 -1.52 4.75
N TRP A 330 -4.96 -1.21 3.45
CA TRP A 330 -5.90 -0.48 2.62
C TRP A 330 -6.61 -1.45 1.68
N ALA A 331 -7.92 -1.36 1.55
CA ALA A 331 -8.69 -2.25 0.67
C ALA A 331 -8.27 -2.09 -0.80
N ARG A 332 -7.98 -0.86 -1.24
CA ARG A 332 -7.42 -0.56 -2.57
C ARG A 332 -6.11 -1.31 -2.80
N ASP A 333 -5.11 -1.13 -1.92
CA ASP A 333 -3.79 -1.76 -2.02
C ASP A 333 -3.88 -3.28 -2.05
N LEU A 334 -4.80 -3.85 -1.24
CA LEU A 334 -5.08 -5.29 -1.25
C LEU A 334 -5.57 -5.76 -2.61
N VAL A 335 -6.52 -5.05 -3.21
CA VAL A 335 -7.09 -5.46 -4.50
C VAL A 335 -6.09 -5.24 -5.64
N GLU A 336 -5.28 -4.19 -5.58
CA GLU A 336 -4.18 -3.97 -6.52
C GLU A 336 -3.14 -5.10 -6.45
N ALA A 337 -2.80 -5.55 -5.24
CA ALA A 337 -1.94 -6.72 -5.02
C ALA A 337 -2.61 -8.02 -5.49
N ALA A 338 -3.89 -8.21 -5.21
CA ALA A 338 -4.67 -9.38 -5.65
C ALA A 338 -4.74 -9.46 -7.18
N GLY A 339 -4.91 -8.33 -7.87
CA GLY A 339 -4.90 -8.27 -9.34
C GLY A 339 -3.57 -8.73 -9.94
N ALA A 340 -2.45 -8.34 -9.31
CA ALA A 340 -1.13 -8.83 -9.72
C ALA A 340 -0.96 -10.34 -9.48
N LEU A 341 -1.41 -10.85 -8.33
CA LEU A 341 -1.38 -12.28 -8.02
C LEU A 341 -2.29 -13.08 -8.96
N LEU A 342 -3.47 -12.57 -9.25
CA LEU A 342 -4.41 -13.18 -10.19
C LEU A 342 -3.82 -13.28 -11.60
N ALA A 343 -3.15 -12.22 -12.07
CA ALA A 343 -2.45 -12.22 -13.36
C ALA A 343 -1.31 -13.24 -13.42
N LEU A 344 -0.78 -13.69 -12.28
CA LEU A 344 0.23 -14.74 -12.16
C LEU A 344 -0.36 -16.14 -11.91
N GLY A 345 -1.69 -16.33 -12.02
CA GLY A 345 -2.35 -17.60 -11.76
C GLY A 345 -2.57 -17.94 -10.26
N CYS A 346 -2.23 -17.01 -9.34
CA CYS A 346 -2.38 -17.23 -7.90
C CYS A 346 -3.83 -16.99 -7.42
N THR A 347 -4.79 -17.73 -8.00
CA THR A 347 -6.22 -17.56 -7.70
C THR A 347 -6.55 -17.80 -6.24
N ALA A 348 -5.92 -18.78 -5.60
CA ALA A 348 -6.12 -19.08 -4.19
C ALA A 348 -5.66 -17.93 -3.26
N ASP A 349 -4.56 -17.25 -3.62
CA ASP A 349 -4.07 -16.07 -2.87
C ASP A 349 -5.06 -14.90 -3.01
N ALA A 350 -5.51 -14.60 -4.24
CA ALA A 350 -6.50 -13.55 -4.50
C ALA A 350 -7.85 -13.84 -3.81
N ARG A 351 -8.28 -15.10 -3.77
CA ARG A 351 -9.51 -15.52 -3.07
C ARG A 351 -9.39 -15.36 -1.55
N ARG A 352 -8.24 -15.63 -0.94
CA ARG A 352 -8.02 -15.33 0.49
C ARG A 352 -8.12 -13.84 0.79
N ILE A 353 -7.58 -12.99 -0.09
CA ILE A 353 -7.73 -11.53 0.02
C ILE A 353 -9.20 -11.13 -0.01
N LEU A 354 -9.98 -11.67 -0.94
CA LEU A 354 -11.42 -11.42 -0.99
C LEU A 354 -12.13 -11.87 0.30
N GLY A 355 -11.77 -13.05 0.83
CA GLY A 355 -12.32 -13.55 2.10
C GLY A 355 -12.03 -12.62 3.28
N TYR A 356 -10.83 -12.07 3.36
CA TYR A 356 -10.47 -11.06 4.35
C TYR A 356 -11.28 -9.76 4.18
N LEU A 357 -11.43 -9.28 2.96
CA LEU A 357 -12.23 -8.08 2.67
C LEU A 357 -13.70 -8.28 3.05
N ILE A 358 -14.30 -9.43 2.73
CA ILE A 358 -15.68 -9.76 3.17
C ILE A 358 -15.80 -9.68 4.70
N ALA A 359 -14.83 -10.23 5.42
CA ALA A 359 -14.84 -10.28 6.88
C ALA A 359 -14.65 -8.90 7.55
N THR A 360 -14.08 -7.94 6.85
CA THR A 360 -13.77 -6.60 7.38
C THR A 360 -14.66 -5.49 6.87
N GLN A 361 -15.66 -5.81 6.03
CA GLN A 361 -16.65 -4.85 5.54
C GLN A 361 -17.50 -4.30 6.70
N GLN A 362 -17.73 -3.00 6.72
CA GLN A 362 -18.60 -2.35 7.70
C GLN A 362 -20.08 -2.69 7.45
N ALA A 363 -20.90 -2.54 8.47
CA ALA A 363 -22.32 -2.92 8.41
C ALA A 363 -23.12 -2.19 7.32
N ASP A 364 -22.76 -0.93 7.03
CA ASP A 364 -23.38 -0.11 5.98
C ASP A 364 -22.77 -0.32 4.59
N GLY A 365 -21.74 -1.17 4.48
CA GLY A 365 -21.18 -1.63 3.21
C GLY A 365 -19.83 -1.04 2.81
N HIS A 366 -19.31 -0.03 3.51
CA HIS A 366 -18.02 0.56 3.18
C HIS A 366 -16.84 -0.14 3.86
N TRP A 367 -15.62 0.26 3.48
CA TRP A 367 -14.36 0.07 4.22
C TRP A 367 -13.81 1.44 4.58
N PHE A 368 -13.23 1.54 5.79
CA PHE A 368 -12.50 2.73 6.19
C PHE A 368 -11.20 2.87 5.39
N GLN A 369 -10.62 4.07 5.40
CA GLN A 369 -9.35 4.40 4.76
C GLN A 369 -8.29 3.33 4.96
N ASN A 370 -8.09 2.85 6.20
CA ASN A 370 -7.21 1.73 6.51
C ASN A 370 -7.54 1.11 7.86
N GLN A 371 -6.92 -0.05 8.10
CA GLN A 371 -7.12 -0.80 9.33
C GLN A 371 -5.88 -1.62 9.69
N TRP A 372 -5.76 -1.95 10.97
CA TRP A 372 -4.85 -2.99 11.44
C TRP A 372 -5.22 -4.34 10.84
N LEU A 373 -4.27 -5.27 10.76
CA LEU A 373 -4.49 -6.62 10.22
C LEU A 373 -5.72 -7.34 10.84
N GLY A 374 -6.00 -7.09 12.13
CA GLY A 374 -7.18 -7.61 12.80
C GLY A 374 -8.50 -6.89 12.49
N GLY A 375 -8.54 -6.00 11.51
CA GLY A 375 -9.76 -5.32 11.06
C GLY A 375 -10.17 -4.09 11.88
N LYS A 376 -9.39 -3.70 12.91
CA LYS A 376 -9.67 -2.47 13.66
C LYS A 376 -9.27 -1.25 12.83
N PRO A 377 -10.18 -0.31 12.53
CA PRO A 377 -9.84 0.92 11.81
C PRO A 377 -8.74 1.71 12.53
N PHE A 378 -7.81 2.28 11.74
CA PHE A 378 -6.79 3.19 12.26
C PHE A 378 -7.14 4.63 11.87
N TRP A 379 -7.19 4.96 10.58
CA TRP A 379 -7.80 6.18 10.07
C TRP A 379 -9.18 5.88 9.49
N GLN A 380 -10.16 6.70 9.87
CA GLN A 380 -11.57 6.45 9.58
C GLN A 380 -12.12 7.31 8.43
N GLY A 381 -11.25 7.88 7.61
CA GLY A 381 -11.66 8.54 6.37
C GLY A 381 -12.40 7.58 5.44
N ILE A 382 -13.30 8.11 4.62
CA ILE A 382 -14.07 7.32 3.65
C ILE A 382 -13.62 7.69 2.24
N GLN A 383 -13.15 6.68 1.53
CA GLN A 383 -12.80 6.75 0.11
C GLN A 383 -13.70 5.78 -0.65
N LEU A 384 -14.43 6.27 -1.65
CA LEU A 384 -15.35 5.40 -2.40
C LEU A 384 -14.62 4.31 -3.19
N ASP A 385 -13.37 4.53 -3.58
CA ASP A 385 -12.56 3.51 -4.24
C ASP A 385 -12.21 2.35 -3.30
N GLU A 386 -11.97 2.59 -1.99
CA GLU A 386 -11.80 1.52 -1.00
C GLU A 386 -13.06 0.62 -0.91
N THR A 387 -14.24 1.20 -1.15
CA THR A 387 -15.50 0.45 -1.18
C THR A 387 -15.75 -0.25 -2.53
N ALA A 388 -15.25 0.32 -3.61
CA ALA A 388 -15.47 -0.19 -4.95
C ALA A 388 -14.51 -1.32 -5.35
N PHE A 389 -13.24 -1.25 -4.97
CA PHE A 389 -12.23 -2.24 -5.32
C PHE A 389 -12.56 -3.68 -4.91
N PRO A 390 -13.12 -3.98 -3.70
CA PRO A 390 -13.51 -5.34 -3.36
C PRO A 390 -14.56 -5.95 -4.30
N VAL A 391 -15.46 -5.13 -4.86
CA VAL A 391 -16.43 -5.56 -5.86
C VAL A 391 -15.72 -5.96 -7.17
N LEU A 392 -14.71 -5.18 -7.58
CA LEU A 392 -13.91 -5.50 -8.77
C LEU A 392 -13.13 -6.79 -8.60
N LEU A 393 -12.56 -7.05 -7.41
CA LEU A 393 -11.87 -8.31 -7.13
C LEU A 393 -12.84 -9.50 -7.19
N ALA A 394 -14.03 -9.37 -6.63
CA ALA A 394 -15.05 -10.41 -6.70
C ALA A 394 -15.45 -10.72 -8.15
N SER A 395 -15.63 -9.68 -8.99
CA SER A 395 -15.91 -9.84 -10.42
C SER A 395 -14.75 -10.51 -11.16
N ALA A 396 -13.52 -10.06 -10.93
CA ALA A 396 -12.33 -10.64 -11.54
C ALA A 396 -12.15 -12.13 -11.20
N LEU A 397 -12.35 -12.51 -9.93
CA LEU A 397 -12.31 -13.91 -9.52
C LEU A 397 -13.42 -14.75 -10.18
N ALA A 398 -14.61 -14.18 -10.35
CA ALA A 398 -15.70 -14.85 -11.08
C ALA A 398 -15.35 -15.08 -12.55
N GLU A 399 -14.72 -14.12 -13.23
CA GLU A 399 -14.25 -14.26 -14.61
C GLU A 399 -13.20 -15.38 -14.80
N HIS A 400 -12.46 -15.69 -13.73
CA HIS A 400 -11.46 -16.77 -13.71
C HIS A 400 -12.00 -18.08 -13.13
N ASP A 401 -13.32 -18.22 -12.91
CA ASP A 401 -13.94 -19.37 -12.21
C ASP A 401 -13.28 -19.68 -10.85
N ALA A 402 -12.77 -18.65 -10.17
CA ALA A 402 -11.91 -18.77 -9.00
C ALA A 402 -12.60 -18.39 -7.69
N LEU A 403 -13.89 -18.08 -7.68
CA LEU A 403 -14.66 -17.82 -6.45
C LEU A 403 -14.83 -19.08 -5.60
N GLU A 404 -14.94 -20.25 -6.25
CA GLU A 404 -15.27 -21.52 -5.61
C GLU A 404 -16.53 -21.42 -4.73
N GLN A 405 -16.40 -21.59 -3.41
CA GLN A 405 -17.52 -21.55 -2.45
C GLN A 405 -17.70 -20.17 -1.80
N VAL A 406 -16.95 -19.15 -2.20
CA VAL A 406 -17.06 -17.80 -1.61
C VAL A 406 -18.34 -17.13 -2.10
N VAL A 407 -19.23 -16.81 -1.16
CA VAL A 407 -20.50 -16.13 -1.43
C VAL A 407 -20.27 -14.63 -1.35
N VAL A 408 -20.42 -13.92 -2.48
CA VAL A 408 -20.10 -12.48 -2.60
C VAL A 408 -21.31 -11.57 -2.68
N GLY A 409 -22.51 -12.10 -2.92
CA GLY A 409 -23.70 -11.32 -3.25
C GLY A 409 -24.09 -10.27 -2.19
N ASP A 410 -24.06 -10.64 -0.89
CA ASP A 410 -24.39 -9.68 0.18
C ASP A 410 -23.33 -8.58 0.33
N MET A 411 -22.04 -8.95 0.26
CA MET A 411 -20.95 -7.98 0.28
C MET A 411 -21.07 -6.97 -0.86
N ILE A 412 -21.30 -7.44 -2.08
CA ILE A 412 -21.45 -6.58 -3.27
C ILE A 412 -22.67 -5.68 -3.13
N ARG A 413 -23.83 -6.24 -2.75
CA ARG A 413 -25.06 -5.47 -2.59
C ARG A 413 -24.88 -4.32 -1.59
N ARG A 414 -24.28 -4.59 -0.42
CA ARG A 414 -24.01 -3.56 0.58
C ARG A 414 -23.02 -2.51 0.07
N ALA A 415 -21.93 -2.92 -0.59
CA ALA A 415 -20.96 -1.99 -1.16
C ALA A 415 -21.59 -1.08 -2.23
N LEU A 416 -22.39 -1.64 -3.16
CA LEU A 416 -23.05 -0.86 -4.19
C LEU A 416 -24.14 0.06 -3.62
N ALA A 417 -24.87 -0.37 -2.57
CA ALA A 417 -25.82 0.50 -1.87
C ALA A 417 -25.10 1.70 -1.24
N PHE A 418 -23.96 1.48 -0.58
CA PHE A 418 -23.14 2.56 -0.04
C PHE A 418 -22.68 3.53 -1.15
N ILE A 419 -22.12 3.01 -2.25
CA ILE A 419 -21.68 3.81 -3.39
C ILE A 419 -22.83 4.63 -3.98
N ALA A 420 -24.01 4.02 -4.16
CA ALA A 420 -25.18 4.70 -4.71
C ALA A 420 -25.67 5.87 -3.84
N HIS A 421 -25.54 5.76 -2.51
CA HIS A 421 -25.97 6.79 -1.57
C HIS A 421 -24.91 7.87 -1.33
N ALA A 422 -23.64 7.49 -1.22
CA ALA A 422 -22.55 8.41 -0.90
C ALA A 422 -22.01 9.16 -2.13
N GLY A 423 -21.91 8.47 -3.29
CA GLY A 423 -21.32 9.02 -4.50
C GLY A 423 -22.17 10.06 -5.23
N PRO A 424 -21.61 10.64 -6.31
CA PRO A 424 -20.31 10.40 -6.95
C PRO A 424 -19.12 11.12 -6.30
N ALA A 425 -19.37 12.02 -5.32
CA ALA A 425 -18.29 12.65 -4.55
C ALA A 425 -17.82 11.71 -3.44
N THR A 426 -16.53 11.73 -3.17
CA THR A 426 -15.90 11.00 -2.07
C THR A 426 -15.48 11.96 -0.96
N ASP A 427 -15.43 11.49 0.30
CA ASP A 427 -14.94 12.33 1.41
C ASP A 427 -13.43 12.58 1.32
N GLN A 428 -12.69 11.63 0.78
CA GLN A 428 -11.27 11.76 0.47
C GLN A 428 -10.97 11.17 -0.91
N ASP A 429 -10.05 11.80 -1.66
CA ASP A 429 -9.49 11.22 -2.87
C ASP A 429 -8.55 10.03 -2.53
N ARG A 430 -8.05 9.31 -3.54
CA ARG A 430 -7.13 8.16 -3.33
C ARG A 430 -5.84 8.53 -2.61
N TRP A 431 -5.53 9.82 -2.50
CA TRP A 431 -4.36 10.34 -1.80
C TRP A 431 -4.66 10.75 -0.35
N GLU A 432 -5.91 10.47 0.12
CA GLU A 432 -6.35 10.67 1.51
C GLU A 432 -6.47 12.17 1.89
N GLU A 433 -6.77 13.03 0.91
CA GLU A 433 -6.62 14.47 1.11
C GLU A 433 -7.90 15.26 0.96
N ASN A 434 -8.57 15.22 -0.18
CA ASN A 434 -9.63 16.18 -0.49
C ASN A 434 -10.99 15.55 -0.75
N THR A 435 -12.02 16.19 -0.22
CA THR A 435 -13.43 15.89 -0.53
C THR A 435 -13.79 16.41 -1.91
N GLY A 436 -14.45 15.60 -2.72
CA GLY A 436 -14.95 16.02 -4.03
C GLY A 436 -15.07 14.88 -5.03
N ILE A 437 -15.06 15.19 -6.31
CA ILE A 437 -15.11 14.20 -7.38
C ILE A 437 -13.71 14.06 -7.97
N ASN A 438 -13.05 12.97 -7.62
CA ASN A 438 -11.78 12.57 -8.19
C ASN A 438 -12.00 11.59 -9.34
N THR A 439 -11.30 11.75 -10.45
CA THR A 439 -11.50 10.93 -11.66
C THR A 439 -11.11 9.47 -11.48
N PHE A 440 -10.09 9.18 -10.65
CA PHE A 440 -9.72 7.80 -10.30
C PHE A 440 -10.86 7.14 -9.51
N THR A 441 -11.26 7.72 -8.40
CA THR A 441 -12.30 7.19 -7.51
C THR A 441 -13.63 7.03 -8.26
N LEU A 442 -13.99 8.01 -9.10
CA LEU A 442 -15.21 7.93 -9.91
C LEU A 442 -15.14 6.79 -10.94
N ALA A 443 -13.98 6.60 -11.60
CA ALA A 443 -13.81 5.49 -12.56
C ALA A 443 -13.96 4.12 -11.88
N VAL A 444 -13.36 3.95 -10.70
CA VAL A 444 -13.47 2.72 -9.92
C VAL A 444 -14.91 2.48 -9.45
N ALA A 445 -15.59 3.51 -8.98
CA ALA A 445 -16.99 3.40 -8.54
C ALA A 445 -17.95 3.06 -9.70
N ILE A 446 -17.79 3.69 -10.87
CA ILE A 446 -18.56 3.35 -12.09
C ILE A 446 -18.32 1.89 -12.48
N ALA A 447 -17.05 1.46 -12.49
CA ALA A 447 -16.71 0.08 -12.79
C ALA A 447 -17.34 -0.90 -11.79
N ALA A 448 -17.29 -0.60 -10.49
CA ALA A 448 -17.90 -1.45 -9.46
C ALA A 448 -19.41 -1.58 -9.63
N LEU A 449 -20.12 -0.49 -9.97
CA LEU A 449 -21.55 -0.53 -10.27
C LEU A 449 -21.86 -1.45 -11.47
N VAL A 450 -21.04 -1.41 -12.52
CA VAL A 450 -21.22 -2.27 -13.70
C VAL A 450 -20.87 -3.73 -13.39
N GLU A 451 -19.70 -3.97 -12.83
CA GLU A 451 -19.21 -5.33 -12.53
C GLU A 451 -20.06 -6.03 -11.46
N GLY A 452 -20.45 -5.27 -10.42
CA GLY A 452 -21.25 -5.79 -9.33
C GLY A 452 -22.72 -6.04 -9.69
N SER A 453 -23.26 -5.36 -10.71
CA SER A 453 -24.66 -5.54 -11.14
C SER A 453 -25.00 -7.00 -11.46
N ARG A 454 -24.05 -7.78 -11.94
CA ARG A 454 -24.20 -9.21 -12.27
C ARG A 454 -24.55 -10.12 -11.09
N PHE A 455 -24.32 -9.65 -9.89
CA PHE A 455 -24.52 -10.39 -8.64
C PHE A 455 -25.79 -9.95 -7.90
N LEU A 456 -26.57 -9.04 -8.49
CA LEU A 456 -27.76 -8.45 -7.91
C LEU A 456 -29.03 -9.00 -8.55
N ALA A 457 -30.17 -8.77 -7.88
CA ALA A 457 -31.48 -9.01 -8.47
C ALA A 457 -31.74 -8.02 -9.62
N GLU A 458 -32.61 -8.37 -10.56
CA GLU A 458 -32.84 -7.64 -11.82
C GLU A 458 -33.05 -6.12 -11.63
N ARG A 459 -33.92 -5.70 -10.71
CA ARG A 459 -34.20 -4.28 -10.45
C ARG A 459 -33.02 -3.56 -9.83
N GLU A 460 -32.30 -4.22 -8.89
CA GLU A 460 -31.09 -3.68 -8.29
C GLU A 460 -29.97 -3.53 -9.34
N ALA A 461 -29.81 -4.53 -10.21
CA ALA A 461 -28.84 -4.51 -11.30
C ALA A 461 -29.12 -3.37 -12.29
N GLU A 462 -30.38 -3.19 -12.71
CA GLU A 462 -30.77 -2.08 -13.58
C GLU A 462 -30.53 -0.72 -12.90
N CYS A 463 -30.79 -0.60 -11.60
CA CYS A 463 -30.50 0.61 -10.82
C CYS A 463 -29.01 0.93 -10.80
N ALA A 464 -28.16 -0.08 -10.54
CA ALA A 464 -26.70 0.08 -10.56
C ALA A 464 -26.20 0.53 -11.94
N LEU A 465 -26.66 -0.11 -13.01
CA LEU A 465 -26.29 0.24 -14.37
C LEU A 465 -26.76 1.64 -14.76
N MET A 466 -28.00 2.02 -14.38
CA MET A 466 -28.54 3.35 -14.62
C MET A 466 -27.70 4.44 -13.95
N LEU A 467 -27.25 4.18 -12.72
CA LEU A 467 -26.39 5.08 -11.97
C LEU A 467 -25.00 5.19 -12.61
N ALA A 468 -24.38 4.06 -12.97
CA ALA A 468 -23.09 4.00 -13.65
C ALA A 468 -23.10 4.78 -14.96
N ASP A 469 -24.13 4.56 -15.80
CA ASP A 469 -24.28 5.27 -17.07
C ASP A 469 -24.45 6.78 -16.86
N SER A 470 -25.27 7.17 -15.86
CA SER A 470 -25.49 8.57 -15.54
C SER A 470 -24.19 9.26 -15.08
N TRP A 471 -23.40 8.62 -14.24
CA TRP A 471 -22.12 9.19 -13.79
C TRP A 471 -21.11 9.27 -14.94
N ASN A 472 -21.00 8.21 -15.74
CA ASN A 472 -20.10 8.21 -16.89
C ASN A 472 -20.48 9.26 -17.94
N ALA A 473 -21.79 9.49 -18.18
CA ALA A 473 -22.27 10.50 -19.10
C ALA A 473 -21.98 11.93 -18.63
N ARG A 474 -21.81 12.16 -17.33
CA ARG A 474 -21.65 13.49 -16.73
C ARG A 474 -20.24 13.79 -16.21
N LEU A 475 -19.31 12.87 -16.39
CA LEU A 475 -17.97 12.98 -15.86
C LEU A 475 -17.29 14.32 -16.26
N GLU A 476 -17.37 14.72 -17.52
CA GLU A 476 -16.79 15.97 -18.01
C GLU A 476 -17.53 17.20 -17.50
N ASP A 477 -18.85 17.11 -17.31
CA ASP A 477 -19.64 18.21 -16.72
C ASP A 477 -19.06 18.59 -15.34
N TRP A 478 -18.54 17.62 -14.61
CA TRP A 478 -17.98 17.81 -13.26
C TRP A 478 -16.48 18.07 -13.23
N CYS A 479 -15.70 17.24 -13.94
CA CYS A 479 -14.25 17.15 -13.76
C CYS A 479 -13.43 17.84 -14.85
N TRP A 480 -14.05 18.33 -15.92
CA TRP A 480 -13.33 19.00 -17.00
C TRP A 480 -13.19 20.51 -16.73
N ALA A 481 -11.95 20.99 -16.72
CA ALA A 481 -11.59 22.41 -16.66
C ALA A 481 -11.25 22.91 -18.07
N ALA A 482 -12.06 23.79 -18.63
CA ALA A 482 -11.84 24.40 -19.95
C ALA A 482 -11.50 25.89 -19.81
N ASP A 483 -10.74 26.41 -20.76
CA ASP A 483 -10.45 27.84 -20.90
C ASP A 483 -9.82 28.50 -19.65
N THR A 484 -9.17 27.71 -18.79
CA THR A 484 -8.48 28.25 -17.62
C THR A 484 -7.20 28.99 -18.04
N PRO A 485 -6.64 29.87 -17.18
CA PRO A 485 -5.31 30.45 -17.40
C PRO A 485 -4.24 29.38 -17.66
N LEU A 486 -4.25 28.31 -16.87
CA LEU A 486 -3.33 27.18 -16.99
C LEU A 486 -3.51 26.42 -18.32
N ALA A 487 -4.76 26.21 -18.78
CA ALA A 487 -5.02 25.54 -20.05
C ALA A 487 -4.45 26.37 -21.22
N ARG A 488 -4.58 27.70 -21.17
CA ARG A 488 -4.01 28.59 -22.17
C ARG A 488 -2.48 28.58 -22.16
N GLU A 489 -1.87 28.60 -20.99
CA GLU A 489 -0.42 28.47 -20.80
C GLU A 489 0.12 27.16 -21.41
N LEU A 490 -0.57 26.07 -21.18
CA LEU A 490 -0.22 24.74 -21.69
C LEU A 490 -0.58 24.53 -23.17
N GLY A 491 -1.32 25.44 -23.80
CA GLY A 491 -1.79 25.32 -25.18
C GLY A 491 -2.75 24.16 -25.40
N VAL A 492 -3.59 23.86 -24.41
CA VAL A 492 -4.60 22.78 -24.45
C VAL A 492 -6.00 23.37 -24.29
N PRO A 493 -7.06 22.74 -24.85
CA PRO A 493 -8.43 23.22 -24.68
C PRO A 493 -8.95 23.09 -23.25
N GLY A 494 -8.33 22.25 -22.44
CA GLY A 494 -8.68 21.95 -21.06
C GLY A 494 -8.01 20.67 -20.60
N TYR A 495 -8.36 20.22 -19.40
CA TYR A 495 -7.85 19.00 -18.78
C TYR A 495 -8.81 18.52 -17.68
N TYR A 496 -8.71 17.24 -17.30
CA TYR A 496 -9.36 16.76 -16.08
C TYR A 496 -8.62 17.33 -14.86
N MET A 497 -9.37 18.03 -13.99
CA MET A 497 -8.83 18.58 -12.76
C MET A 497 -8.54 17.48 -11.73
N ARG A 498 -7.67 17.77 -10.76
CA ARG A 498 -7.29 16.85 -9.69
C ARG A 498 -8.51 16.31 -8.93
N THR A 499 -9.31 17.21 -8.38
CA THR A 499 -10.54 16.90 -7.65
C THR A 499 -11.50 18.05 -7.87
N ALA A 500 -12.66 17.77 -8.42
CA ALA A 500 -13.72 18.75 -8.53
C ALA A 500 -14.42 18.94 -7.18
N PRO A 501 -14.62 20.17 -6.70
CA PRO A 501 -15.39 20.41 -5.48
C PRO A 501 -16.77 19.75 -5.53
N ALA A 502 -17.21 19.12 -4.44
CA ALA A 502 -18.52 18.44 -4.38
C ALA A 502 -19.69 19.33 -4.80
N ASP A 503 -19.55 20.64 -4.63
CA ASP A 503 -20.57 21.62 -5.03
C ASP A 503 -20.88 21.67 -6.53
N VAL A 504 -19.99 21.14 -7.41
CA VAL A 504 -20.28 21.02 -8.86
C VAL A 504 -21.51 20.16 -9.13
N LEU A 505 -21.90 19.31 -8.17
CA LEU A 505 -23.13 18.49 -8.26
C LEU A 505 -24.42 19.34 -8.17
N THR A 506 -24.32 20.53 -7.61
CA THR A 506 -25.47 21.40 -7.33
C THR A 506 -25.34 22.84 -7.85
N HIS A 507 -24.11 23.29 -8.17
CA HIS A 507 -23.84 24.68 -8.60
C HIS A 507 -22.88 24.69 -9.79
N ASP A 508 -23.34 25.29 -10.90
CA ASP A 508 -22.47 25.62 -12.02
C ASP A 508 -21.46 26.69 -11.56
N GLY A 509 -20.22 26.62 -12.01
CA GLY A 509 -19.14 27.53 -11.59
C GLY A 509 -18.42 27.17 -10.31
N ALA A 510 -18.83 26.13 -9.58
CA ALA A 510 -18.13 25.68 -8.38
C ALA A 510 -16.70 25.17 -8.65
N LYS A 511 -16.34 24.94 -9.91
CA LYS A 511 -14.98 24.49 -10.34
C LYS A 511 -13.88 25.47 -9.95
N HIS A 512 -14.16 26.76 -9.83
CA HIS A 512 -13.19 27.79 -9.41
C HIS A 512 -12.98 27.87 -7.89
N ARG A 513 -13.73 27.09 -7.11
CA ARG A 513 -13.56 27.14 -5.64
C ARG A 513 -12.14 26.72 -5.24
N PRO A 514 -11.58 27.36 -4.19
CA PRO A 514 -10.28 26.97 -3.70
C PRO A 514 -10.31 25.54 -3.14
N LEU A 515 -9.29 24.78 -3.47
CA LEU A 515 -9.03 23.46 -2.95
C LEU A 515 -7.70 23.46 -2.23
N ARG A 516 -7.66 22.92 -1.04
CA ARG A 516 -6.45 22.87 -0.22
C ARG A 516 -5.39 21.97 -0.86
N VAL A 517 -4.14 22.42 -0.81
CA VAL A 517 -2.96 21.60 -1.08
C VAL A 517 -2.33 21.21 0.25
N ASN A 518 -2.39 19.93 0.57
CA ASN A 518 -1.93 19.42 1.86
C ASN A 518 -0.40 19.28 1.93
N ASN A 519 0.10 19.02 3.15
CA ASN A 519 1.52 18.74 3.40
C ASN A 519 2.45 19.89 2.94
N ARG A 520 2.02 21.12 3.14
CA ARG A 520 2.80 22.34 2.86
C ARG A 520 3.10 23.08 4.17
N ALA A 521 4.27 23.73 4.24
CA ALA A 521 4.71 24.50 5.42
C ALA A 521 3.68 25.58 5.85
N GLN A 522 2.98 26.14 4.89
CA GLN A 522 1.87 27.05 5.12
C GLN A 522 0.63 26.50 4.44
N GLN A 523 -0.55 26.81 4.97
CA GLN A 523 -1.79 26.44 4.30
C GLN A 523 -1.82 27.11 2.92
N VAL A 524 -1.87 26.26 1.90
CA VAL A 524 -1.95 26.69 0.51
C VAL A 524 -3.30 26.26 -0.03
N GLU A 525 -4.00 27.18 -0.66
CA GLU A 525 -5.22 26.91 -1.45
C GLU A 525 -4.99 27.41 -2.85
N ALA A 526 -5.41 26.63 -3.83
CA ALA A 526 -5.42 27.01 -5.24
C ALA A 526 -6.79 26.69 -5.84
N ALA A 527 -7.18 27.38 -6.89
CA ALA A 527 -8.43 27.07 -7.58
C ALA A 527 -8.43 25.59 -8.02
N ALA A 528 -9.51 24.89 -7.78
CA ALA A 528 -9.59 23.44 -8.07
C ALA A 528 -9.36 23.16 -9.57
N ASP A 529 -9.85 24.03 -10.42
CA ASP A 529 -9.70 23.95 -11.88
C ASP A 529 -8.31 24.37 -12.41
N GLU A 530 -7.39 24.74 -11.54
CA GLU A 530 -5.96 24.93 -11.83
C GLU A 530 -5.08 23.84 -11.23
N GLN A 531 -5.67 22.80 -10.64
CA GLN A 531 -4.94 21.66 -10.08
C GLN A 531 -5.08 20.43 -10.98
N VAL A 532 -3.93 19.86 -11.36
CA VAL A 532 -3.84 18.68 -12.23
C VAL A 532 -3.29 17.49 -11.44
N ALA A 533 -3.89 16.31 -11.65
CA ALA A 533 -3.40 15.04 -11.14
C ALA A 533 -3.33 14.00 -12.25
N ILE A 534 -2.49 12.99 -12.06
CA ILE A 534 -2.38 11.85 -12.97
C ILE A 534 -3.59 10.90 -12.93
N ASP A 535 -4.47 11.07 -12.00
CA ASP A 535 -5.62 10.22 -11.67
C ASP A 535 -6.57 9.95 -12.85
N CYS A 536 -6.66 10.87 -13.81
CA CYS A 536 -7.49 10.71 -15.00
C CYS A 536 -7.10 9.51 -15.90
N LEU A 537 -5.87 8.99 -15.78
CA LEU A 537 -5.42 7.83 -16.56
C LEU A 537 -6.27 6.58 -16.31
N GLN A 538 -6.88 6.49 -15.13
CA GLN A 538 -7.77 5.39 -14.76
C GLN A 538 -9.01 5.30 -15.66
N LEU A 539 -9.49 6.43 -16.17
CA LEU A 539 -10.61 6.46 -17.13
C LEU A 539 -10.34 5.62 -18.37
N THR A 540 -9.10 5.67 -18.86
CA THR A 540 -8.68 4.88 -20.02
C THR A 540 -8.40 3.43 -19.65
N ARG A 541 -7.74 3.19 -18.53
CA ARG A 541 -7.42 1.84 -18.05
C ARG A 541 -8.68 1.00 -17.88
N PHE A 542 -9.74 1.58 -17.35
CA PHE A 542 -11.04 0.91 -17.13
C PHE A 542 -12.01 1.00 -18.31
N GLY A 543 -11.60 1.65 -19.41
CA GLY A 543 -12.38 1.68 -20.65
C GLY A 543 -13.57 2.64 -20.65
N LEU A 544 -13.56 3.67 -19.81
CA LEU A 544 -14.55 4.75 -19.81
C LEU A 544 -14.26 5.79 -20.88
N ARG A 545 -12.96 6.01 -21.20
CA ARG A 545 -12.48 6.86 -22.30
C ARG A 545 -11.40 6.12 -23.08
N ALA A 546 -11.37 6.32 -24.38
CA ALA A 546 -10.30 5.80 -25.23
C ALA A 546 -9.01 6.61 -25.03
N ALA A 547 -7.84 5.99 -25.25
CA ALA A 547 -6.56 6.70 -25.20
C ALA A 547 -6.46 7.84 -26.23
N GLY A 548 -7.11 7.70 -27.39
CA GLY A 548 -7.20 8.72 -28.44
C GLY A 548 -8.34 9.73 -28.25
N ASP A 549 -9.08 9.67 -27.15
CA ASP A 549 -10.14 10.63 -26.86
C ASP A 549 -9.54 12.05 -26.73
N PRO A 550 -10.12 13.08 -27.35
CA PRO A 550 -9.57 14.46 -27.34
C PRO A 550 -9.36 15.03 -25.93
N TRP A 551 -10.27 14.74 -24.99
CA TRP A 551 -10.16 15.18 -23.61
C TRP A 551 -9.03 14.45 -22.87
N MET A 552 -8.90 13.14 -23.10
CA MET A 552 -7.78 12.37 -22.54
C MET A 552 -6.45 12.83 -23.12
N MET A 553 -6.34 13.04 -24.43
CA MET A 553 -5.11 13.52 -25.05
C MET A 553 -4.69 14.91 -24.55
N ALA A 554 -5.65 15.80 -24.34
CA ALA A 554 -5.39 17.13 -23.75
C ALA A 554 -4.92 17.01 -22.30
N SER A 555 -5.59 16.19 -21.50
CA SER A 555 -5.22 15.94 -20.09
C SER A 555 -3.84 15.30 -19.95
N VAL A 556 -3.53 14.31 -20.79
CA VAL A 556 -2.20 13.67 -20.80
C VAL A 556 -1.10 14.67 -21.12
N ARG A 557 -1.34 15.61 -22.06
CA ARG A 557 -0.38 16.70 -22.34
C ARG A 557 -0.17 17.59 -21.11
N ALA A 558 -1.24 17.94 -20.39
CA ALA A 558 -1.13 18.72 -19.16
C ALA A 558 -0.40 17.94 -18.05
N VAL A 559 -0.74 16.66 -17.85
CA VAL A 559 -0.07 15.76 -16.90
C VAL A 559 1.42 15.63 -17.22
N ASP A 560 1.77 15.34 -18.47
CA ASP A 560 3.17 15.18 -18.88
C ASP A 560 3.97 16.50 -18.79
N ALA A 561 3.33 17.65 -19.01
CA ALA A 561 3.98 18.95 -18.87
C ALA A 561 4.23 19.36 -17.42
N LEU A 562 3.31 19.04 -16.50
CA LEU A 562 3.33 19.54 -15.13
C LEU A 562 3.89 18.54 -14.11
N LEU A 563 3.67 17.25 -14.35
CA LEU A 563 3.92 16.21 -13.35
C LEU A 563 5.05 15.25 -13.71
N ARG A 564 5.55 15.27 -14.94
CA ARG A 564 6.65 14.43 -15.38
C ARG A 564 8.00 15.05 -15.04
N THR A 565 8.86 14.27 -14.40
CA THR A 565 10.28 14.64 -14.21
C THR A 565 11.17 13.60 -14.87
N GLY A 566 12.17 14.05 -15.63
CA GLY A 566 13.21 13.18 -16.17
C GLY A 566 14.29 12.92 -15.13
N THR A 567 14.66 11.66 -14.93
CA THR A 567 15.78 11.24 -14.09
C THR A 567 16.76 10.39 -14.90
N PRO A 568 18.00 10.18 -14.44
CA PRO A 568 18.94 9.24 -15.08
C PRO A 568 18.40 7.81 -15.21
N ASN A 569 17.43 7.44 -14.36
CA ASN A 569 16.80 6.14 -14.34
C ASN A 569 15.51 6.07 -15.17
N GLY A 570 15.16 7.14 -15.86
CA GLY A 570 13.96 7.26 -16.70
C GLY A 570 12.96 8.29 -16.16
N PRO A 571 11.83 8.47 -16.85
CA PRO A 571 10.80 9.41 -16.44
C PRO A 571 10.02 8.91 -15.23
N VAL A 572 9.62 9.82 -14.36
CA VAL A 572 8.77 9.57 -13.21
C VAL A 572 7.70 10.66 -13.11
N TRP A 573 6.55 10.35 -12.54
CA TRP A 573 5.43 11.28 -12.38
C TRP A 573 5.14 11.55 -10.91
N HIS A 574 4.69 12.78 -10.65
CA HIS A 574 4.18 13.23 -9.35
C HIS A 574 2.69 12.94 -9.24
N ARG A 575 2.16 12.90 -8.02
CA ARG A 575 0.74 12.65 -7.75
C ARG A 575 -0.13 13.77 -8.34
N TYR A 576 0.19 15.01 -8.00
CA TYR A 576 -0.56 16.19 -8.45
C TYR A 576 0.29 17.46 -8.30
N THR A 577 -0.19 18.55 -8.90
CA THR A 577 0.48 19.87 -8.85
C THR A 577 0.53 20.44 -7.44
N GLY A 578 1.73 20.76 -6.97
CA GLY A 578 1.94 21.35 -5.64
C GLY A 578 2.00 20.37 -4.50
N ASP A 579 1.95 19.06 -4.74
CA ASP A 579 2.07 18.00 -3.73
C ASP A 579 3.20 18.28 -2.72
N GLY A 580 2.88 18.15 -1.43
CA GLY A 580 3.82 18.36 -0.34
C GLY A 580 4.31 17.09 0.36
N TYR A 581 3.83 15.89 -0.03
CA TYR A 581 4.19 14.64 0.63
C TYR A 581 5.52 14.08 0.08
N GLY A 582 6.61 14.39 0.76
CA GLY A 582 7.97 13.97 0.40
C GLY A 582 9.01 14.78 1.18
N GLU A 583 10.30 14.46 0.98
CA GLU A 583 11.41 15.18 1.60
C GLU A 583 11.37 16.67 1.28
N HIS A 584 11.87 17.47 2.21
CA HIS A 584 12.11 18.89 2.00
C HIS A 584 13.03 19.16 0.78
N PRO A 585 13.02 20.38 0.23
CA PRO A 585 13.90 20.73 -0.88
C PRO A 585 15.40 20.51 -0.61
N ASP A 586 15.82 20.62 0.65
CA ASP A 586 17.20 20.38 1.13
C ASP A 586 17.48 18.92 1.49
N GLY A 587 16.52 18.02 1.24
CA GLY A 587 16.62 16.59 1.52
C GLY A 587 16.40 16.19 2.99
N MET A 588 15.93 17.11 3.84
CA MET A 588 15.47 16.71 5.20
C MET A 588 14.26 15.76 5.08
N PRO A 589 14.14 14.80 6.02
CA PRO A 589 12.98 13.92 6.07
C PRO A 589 11.66 14.70 6.18
N PHE A 590 10.60 14.12 5.61
CA PHE A 590 9.25 14.65 5.79
C PHE A 590 8.85 14.64 7.27
N ASP A 591 8.34 15.76 7.75
CA ASP A 591 7.91 15.98 9.13
C ASP A 591 6.49 16.59 9.25
N GLY A 592 5.66 16.35 8.21
CA GLY A 592 4.31 16.89 8.07
C GLY A 592 4.18 17.88 6.92
N TRP A 593 5.29 18.31 6.32
CA TRP A 593 5.32 19.09 5.09
C TRP A 593 6.59 18.79 4.28
N GLY A 594 6.58 19.14 3.01
CA GLY A 594 7.74 18.95 2.13
C GLY A 594 7.42 19.26 0.68
N LYS A 595 8.05 18.51 -0.23
CA LYS A 595 7.81 18.52 -1.66
C LYS A 595 7.54 17.10 -2.12
N GLY A 596 6.38 16.85 -2.70
CA GLY A 596 6.04 15.54 -3.29
C GLY A 596 7.07 15.14 -4.32
N ARG A 597 7.53 13.88 -4.27
CA ARG A 597 8.53 13.33 -5.17
C ARG A 597 7.89 12.45 -6.23
N GLY A 598 8.67 12.03 -7.21
CA GLY A 598 8.22 11.15 -8.26
C GLY A 598 7.93 9.74 -7.76
N TRP A 599 6.81 9.14 -8.19
CA TRP A 599 6.35 7.80 -7.79
C TRP A 599 6.57 6.80 -8.93
N PRO A 600 7.39 5.76 -8.76
CA PRO A 600 7.51 4.68 -9.76
C PRO A 600 6.19 3.99 -10.09
N LEU A 601 5.27 3.91 -9.13
CA LEU A 601 3.88 3.48 -9.34
C LEU A 601 3.22 4.22 -10.51
N LEU A 602 3.33 5.56 -10.51
CA LEU A 602 2.70 6.42 -11.52
C LEU A 602 3.39 6.30 -12.89
N THR A 603 4.68 5.94 -12.91
CA THR A 603 5.36 5.53 -14.15
C THR A 603 4.69 4.28 -14.74
N GLY A 604 4.29 3.33 -13.91
CA GLY A 604 3.54 2.14 -14.31
C GLY A 604 2.15 2.48 -14.86
N GLU A 605 1.38 3.31 -14.15
CA GLU A 605 0.06 3.76 -14.61
C GLU A 605 0.15 4.50 -15.96
N ARG A 606 1.15 5.36 -16.15
CA ARG A 606 1.41 6.03 -17.44
C ARG A 606 1.80 5.03 -18.53
N GLY A 607 2.51 3.95 -18.16
CA GLY A 607 2.83 2.84 -19.04
C GLY A 607 1.59 2.09 -19.54
N HIS A 608 0.57 1.89 -18.70
CA HIS A 608 -0.71 1.31 -19.12
C HIS A 608 -1.44 2.19 -20.15
N LEU A 609 -1.39 3.52 -19.99
CA LEU A 609 -1.91 4.42 -21.01
C LEU A 609 -1.13 4.29 -22.31
N ALA A 610 0.21 4.23 -22.26
CA ALA A 610 1.06 4.02 -23.43
C ALA A 610 0.68 2.73 -24.17
N LEU A 611 0.44 1.64 -23.43
CA LEU A 611 -0.06 0.37 -24.01
C LEU A 611 -1.36 0.58 -24.77
N LEU A 612 -2.32 1.28 -24.18
CA LEU A 612 -3.64 1.52 -24.77
C LEU A 612 -3.60 2.52 -25.94
N ALA A 613 -2.57 3.36 -25.99
CA ALA A 613 -2.27 4.24 -27.13
C ALA A 613 -1.47 3.54 -28.26
N GLY A 614 -1.08 2.28 -28.08
CA GLY A 614 -0.27 1.53 -29.03
C GLY A 614 1.22 1.91 -29.01
N GLU A 615 1.68 2.56 -27.95
CA GLU A 615 3.08 2.95 -27.74
C GLU A 615 3.89 1.82 -27.11
N ASP A 616 5.22 1.91 -27.19
CA ASP A 616 6.11 0.93 -26.54
C ASP A 616 6.14 1.10 -25.03
N VAL A 617 5.78 0.05 -24.31
CA VAL A 617 5.69 0.00 -22.83
C VAL A 617 7.04 -0.28 -22.17
N ARG A 618 7.99 -0.87 -22.89
CA ARG A 618 9.29 -1.31 -22.34
C ARG A 618 10.06 -0.19 -21.63
N PRO A 619 10.10 1.06 -22.14
CA PRO A 619 10.78 2.15 -21.45
C PRO A 619 10.22 2.44 -20.04
N TYR A 620 8.91 2.27 -19.84
CA TYR A 620 8.27 2.46 -18.52
C TYR A 620 8.66 1.35 -17.55
N LEU A 621 8.63 0.10 -17.97
CA LEU A 621 9.10 -1.04 -17.18
C LEU A 621 10.60 -0.94 -16.84
N GLU A 622 11.42 -0.51 -17.79
CA GLU A 622 12.84 -0.29 -17.58
C GLU A 622 13.08 0.85 -16.57
N ALA A 623 12.37 1.97 -16.70
CA ALA A 623 12.44 3.08 -15.75
C ALA A 623 12.09 2.63 -14.33
N MET A 624 10.96 1.96 -14.13
CA MET A 624 10.59 1.39 -12.82
C MET A 624 11.70 0.47 -12.29
N GLY A 625 12.24 -0.40 -13.14
CA GLY A 625 13.31 -1.33 -12.76
C GLY A 625 14.63 -0.65 -12.42
N GLN A 626 14.96 0.49 -13.02
CA GLN A 626 16.15 1.29 -12.71
C GLN A 626 15.99 2.08 -11.40
N MET A 627 14.75 2.42 -11.02
CA MET A 627 14.42 3.12 -9.78
C MET A 627 14.42 2.21 -8.55
N ALA A 628 14.49 0.88 -8.72
CA ALA A 628 14.60 -0.06 -7.63
C ALA A 628 15.86 0.16 -6.79
N GLY A 629 15.78 -0.10 -5.49
CA GLY A 629 16.94 -0.16 -4.58
C GLY A 629 17.94 -1.24 -4.96
N ALA A 630 19.10 -1.26 -4.31
CA ALA A 630 20.18 -2.24 -4.58
C ALA A 630 19.69 -3.69 -4.42
N GLY A 631 18.82 -3.96 -3.44
CA GLY A 631 18.18 -5.25 -3.22
C GLY A 631 17.09 -5.61 -4.25
N GLY A 632 16.77 -4.70 -5.18
CA GLY A 632 15.71 -4.87 -6.19
C GLY A 632 14.30 -4.73 -5.60
N LEU A 633 14.13 -3.94 -4.57
CA LEU A 633 12.85 -3.52 -4.01
C LEU A 633 12.42 -2.21 -4.65
N LEU A 634 11.15 -2.10 -5.00
CA LEU A 634 10.56 -0.90 -5.59
C LEU A 634 10.07 0.04 -4.49
N PRO A 635 10.48 1.33 -4.54
CA PRO A 635 10.09 2.31 -3.55
C PRO A 635 8.71 2.92 -3.83
N GLU A 636 8.21 3.62 -2.85
CA GLU A 636 7.11 4.56 -2.99
C GLU A 636 7.54 5.77 -3.82
N GLN A 637 8.63 6.43 -3.43
CA GLN A 637 9.13 7.64 -4.07
C GLN A 637 10.60 7.56 -4.42
N VAL A 638 11.00 8.29 -5.45
CA VAL A 638 12.39 8.49 -5.85
C VAL A 638 12.75 9.96 -5.82
N TRP A 639 14.02 10.25 -5.53
CA TRP A 639 14.54 11.60 -5.57
C TRP A 639 14.55 12.13 -7.00
N ASP A 640 14.03 13.32 -7.21
CA ASP A 640 13.81 13.92 -8.54
C ASP A 640 14.45 15.30 -8.71
N SER A 641 15.29 15.66 -7.77
CA SER A 641 16.00 16.95 -7.74
C SER A 641 17.52 16.75 -7.83
N ALA A 642 18.31 17.81 -7.77
CA ALA A 642 19.78 17.71 -7.73
C ALA A 642 20.26 16.78 -6.61
N ALA A 643 21.36 16.07 -6.85
CA ALA A 643 21.92 15.15 -5.86
C ALA A 643 22.30 15.89 -4.57
N ILE A 644 22.06 15.24 -3.44
CA ILE A 644 22.50 15.65 -2.09
C ILE A 644 23.32 14.50 -1.50
N PRO A 645 24.61 14.36 -1.87
CA PRO A 645 25.44 13.20 -1.50
C PRO A 645 25.55 12.98 0.00
N GLU A 646 25.59 14.04 0.80
CA GLU A 646 25.66 13.99 2.25
C GLU A 646 24.42 13.40 2.92
N ARG A 647 23.32 13.29 2.17
CA ARG A 647 22.06 12.64 2.58
C ARG A 647 21.80 11.33 1.82
N GLY A 648 22.68 10.94 0.91
CA GLY A 648 22.53 9.76 0.06
C GLY A 648 21.41 9.90 -0.99
N LEU A 649 20.94 11.12 -1.27
CA LEU A 649 19.86 11.38 -2.22
C LEU A 649 20.43 11.64 -3.63
N TYR A 650 20.02 10.82 -4.58
CA TYR A 650 20.46 10.87 -5.97
C TYR A 650 19.27 10.76 -6.92
N PRO A 651 19.22 11.57 -8.03
CA PRO A 651 18.10 11.54 -8.97
C PRO A 651 17.79 10.12 -9.50
N GLY A 652 16.52 9.73 -9.40
CA GLY A 652 16.03 8.40 -9.79
C GLY A 652 16.32 7.27 -8.79
N ARG A 653 16.87 7.57 -7.62
CA ARG A 653 17.10 6.58 -6.55
C ARG A 653 16.03 6.72 -5.45
N PRO A 654 15.77 5.64 -4.71
CA PRO A 654 14.83 5.69 -3.58
C PRO A 654 15.14 6.82 -2.60
N THR A 655 14.08 7.41 -2.05
CA THR A 655 14.15 8.40 -0.97
C THR A 655 13.99 7.74 0.40
N GLY A 656 13.73 8.53 1.46
CA GLY A 656 13.36 8.01 2.79
C GLY A 656 11.90 7.53 2.90
N SER A 657 11.15 7.54 1.80
CA SER A 657 9.79 6.98 1.73
C SER A 657 9.77 5.45 1.87
N ALA A 658 8.59 4.83 1.92
CA ALA A 658 8.49 3.38 2.09
C ALA A 658 9.15 2.60 0.95
N MET A 659 9.99 1.62 1.29
CA MET A 659 10.55 0.65 0.37
C MET A 659 10.71 -0.71 1.07
N PRO A 660 10.08 -1.79 0.56
CA PRO A 660 9.25 -1.83 -0.65
C PRO A 660 7.86 -1.23 -0.44
N LEU A 661 7.24 -0.72 -1.51
CA LEU A 661 5.80 -0.48 -1.54
C LEU A 661 5.11 -1.61 -2.31
N VAL A 662 4.18 -2.30 -1.68
CA VAL A 662 3.48 -3.46 -2.29
C VAL A 662 2.75 -3.06 -3.56
N TRP A 663 2.06 -1.91 -3.55
CA TRP A 663 1.34 -1.40 -4.71
C TRP A 663 2.27 -1.14 -5.92
N THR A 664 3.47 -0.57 -5.70
CA THR A 664 4.44 -0.37 -6.79
C THR A 664 4.89 -1.70 -7.40
N HIS A 665 5.12 -2.73 -6.57
CA HIS A 665 5.45 -4.08 -7.04
C HIS A 665 4.29 -4.73 -7.81
N ALA A 666 3.05 -4.53 -7.34
CA ALA A 666 1.85 -5.00 -8.02
C ALA A 666 1.68 -4.34 -9.39
N GLU A 667 1.88 -3.03 -9.48
CA GLU A 667 1.79 -2.28 -10.73
C GLU A 667 2.84 -2.72 -11.74
N PHE A 668 4.07 -2.98 -11.29
CA PHE A 668 5.13 -3.51 -12.15
C PHE A 668 4.75 -4.87 -12.77
N ILE A 669 4.17 -5.78 -11.96
CA ILE A 669 3.67 -7.07 -12.44
C ILE A 669 2.55 -6.86 -13.44
N LYS A 670 1.54 -6.06 -13.09
CA LYS A 670 0.38 -5.83 -13.94
C LYS A 670 0.78 -5.22 -15.29
N LEU A 671 1.69 -4.25 -15.31
CA LEU A 671 2.18 -3.65 -16.54
C LEU A 671 2.96 -4.65 -17.40
N ALA A 672 3.82 -5.47 -16.79
CA ALA A 672 4.57 -6.51 -17.52
C ALA A 672 3.63 -7.57 -18.11
N MET A 673 2.64 -8.03 -17.34
CA MET A 673 1.65 -8.99 -17.82
C MET A 673 0.74 -8.37 -18.90
N SER A 674 0.39 -7.09 -18.76
CA SER A 674 -0.37 -6.34 -19.77
C SER A 674 0.39 -6.20 -21.10
N LEU A 675 1.71 -6.03 -21.04
CA LEU A 675 2.57 -6.06 -22.26
C LEU A 675 2.46 -7.41 -22.97
N ALA A 676 2.43 -8.52 -22.23
CA ALA A 676 2.31 -9.85 -22.82
C ALA A 676 0.94 -10.14 -23.45
N THR A 677 -0.13 -9.58 -22.87
CA THR A 677 -1.52 -9.80 -23.33
C THR A 677 -2.00 -8.74 -24.32
N GLY A 678 -1.32 -7.60 -24.41
CA GLY A 678 -1.71 -6.47 -25.26
C GLY A 678 -2.88 -5.63 -24.70
N ALA A 679 -3.30 -5.86 -23.45
CA ALA A 679 -4.35 -5.11 -22.77
C ALA A 679 -4.11 -5.12 -21.25
N PRO A 680 -4.59 -4.11 -20.49
CA PRO A 680 -4.49 -4.12 -19.04
C PRO A 680 -5.11 -5.38 -18.44
N VAL A 681 -4.34 -6.14 -17.66
CA VAL A 681 -4.77 -7.42 -17.07
C VAL A 681 -5.81 -7.26 -15.99
N ASP A 682 -5.94 -6.06 -15.44
CA ASP A 682 -6.93 -5.69 -14.41
C ASP A 682 -8.07 -4.84 -14.96
N ARG A 683 -8.21 -4.75 -16.30
CA ARG A 683 -9.32 -4.00 -16.91
C ARG A 683 -10.65 -4.72 -16.67
N PRO A 684 -11.64 -4.08 -16.02
CA PRO A 684 -12.93 -4.70 -15.75
C PRO A 684 -13.65 -5.07 -17.05
N ALA A 685 -13.95 -6.36 -17.21
CA ALA A 685 -14.37 -6.93 -18.49
C ALA A 685 -15.75 -6.41 -18.95
N HIS A 686 -16.72 -6.36 -18.03
CA HIS A 686 -18.08 -5.90 -18.34
C HIS A 686 -18.16 -4.39 -18.51
N THR A 687 -17.37 -3.65 -17.76
CA THR A 687 -17.22 -2.19 -17.92
C THR A 687 -16.65 -1.86 -19.30
N TRP A 688 -15.59 -2.57 -19.71
CA TRP A 688 -15.05 -2.44 -21.06
C TRP A 688 -16.07 -2.85 -22.12
N ALA A 689 -16.76 -3.97 -21.96
CA ALA A 689 -17.76 -4.43 -22.92
C ALA A 689 -18.92 -3.41 -23.08
N ARG A 690 -19.29 -2.73 -21.98
CA ARG A 690 -20.38 -1.74 -21.97
C ARG A 690 -19.99 -0.45 -22.66
N TYR A 691 -18.82 0.13 -22.34
CA TYR A 691 -18.46 1.48 -22.76
C TYR A 691 -17.45 1.55 -23.91
N ARG A 692 -16.51 0.62 -23.99
CA ARG A 692 -15.45 0.55 -25.03
C ARG A 692 -14.75 1.88 -25.26
N GLY A 693 -14.48 2.63 -24.17
CA GLY A 693 -13.86 3.94 -24.22
C GLY A 693 -14.76 5.07 -24.71
N THR A 694 -16.08 4.89 -24.72
CA THR A 694 -17.01 5.86 -25.28
C THR A 694 -17.96 6.38 -24.20
N ARG A 695 -18.18 7.70 -24.18
CA ARG A 695 -19.19 8.35 -23.34
C ARG A 695 -20.59 7.86 -23.72
N PRO A 696 -21.40 7.36 -22.76
CA PRO A 696 -22.75 6.90 -23.07
C PRO A 696 -23.69 8.06 -23.39
N ARG A 697 -24.62 7.83 -24.34
CA ARG A 697 -25.75 8.72 -24.60
C ARG A 697 -26.98 8.15 -23.93
N LEU A 698 -27.65 8.95 -23.12
CA LEU A 698 -28.79 8.50 -22.31
C LEU A 698 -30.11 9.04 -22.83
N ALA A 699 -31.15 8.17 -22.85
CA ALA A 699 -32.51 8.57 -23.09
C ALA A 699 -33.19 9.20 -21.85
N TYR A 700 -32.45 9.35 -20.76
CA TYR A 700 -32.91 9.90 -19.49
C TYR A 700 -31.88 10.81 -18.86
N ALA A 701 -32.30 11.67 -17.95
CA ALA A 701 -31.46 12.34 -17.00
C ALA A 701 -31.79 11.86 -15.58
N LEU A 702 -30.80 11.50 -14.79
CA LEU A 702 -30.96 11.01 -13.41
C LEU A 702 -30.74 12.15 -12.42
N TRP A 703 -31.80 12.46 -11.66
CA TRP A 703 -31.76 13.44 -10.58
C TRP A 703 -31.67 12.72 -9.22
N GLN A 704 -30.81 13.19 -8.35
CA GLN A 704 -30.71 12.76 -6.95
C GLN A 704 -30.65 14.01 -6.05
N PRO A 705 -31.03 13.95 -4.75
CA PRO A 705 -30.98 15.11 -3.86
C PRO A 705 -29.58 15.75 -3.77
N ARG A 706 -28.53 14.92 -3.78
CA ARG A 706 -27.12 15.35 -3.75
C ARG A 706 -26.54 15.66 -5.13
N GLN A 707 -27.17 15.18 -6.21
CA GLN A 707 -26.71 15.33 -7.60
C GLN A 707 -27.87 15.92 -8.41
N ARG A 708 -28.00 17.23 -8.42
CA ARG A 708 -29.14 17.91 -9.03
C ARG A 708 -28.94 18.15 -10.52
N VAL A 709 -29.73 17.52 -11.34
CA VAL A 709 -29.86 17.86 -12.77
C VAL A 709 -30.66 19.13 -12.90
N ARG A 710 -30.18 20.12 -13.65
CA ARG A 710 -30.87 21.42 -13.90
C ARG A 710 -31.39 21.54 -15.30
N GLN A 711 -30.76 20.79 -16.22
CA GLN A 711 -31.15 20.78 -17.63
C GLN A 711 -31.45 19.36 -18.08
N LEU A 712 -32.46 19.22 -18.90
CA LEU A 712 -32.88 17.99 -19.53
C LEU A 712 -32.85 18.21 -21.03
N LEU A 713 -32.22 17.34 -21.78
CA LEU A 713 -32.23 17.40 -23.22
C LEU A 713 -33.61 17.02 -23.75
N ALA A 714 -34.09 17.73 -24.80
CA ALA A 714 -35.39 17.43 -25.41
C ALA A 714 -35.49 15.95 -25.82
N GLY A 715 -36.56 15.30 -25.41
CA GLY A 715 -36.78 13.87 -25.65
C GLY A 715 -36.28 12.94 -24.54
N GLN A 716 -35.57 13.44 -23.54
CA GLN A 716 -35.14 12.61 -22.38
C GLN A 716 -36.27 12.47 -21.35
N GLU A 717 -36.28 11.34 -20.65
CA GLU A 717 -37.10 11.09 -19.46
C GLU A 717 -36.37 11.61 -18.21
N LEU A 718 -37.05 12.35 -17.33
CA LEU A 718 -36.49 12.72 -16.03
C LEU A 718 -36.75 11.59 -15.02
N ARG A 719 -35.70 11.02 -14.47
CA ARG A 719 -35.73 9.98 -13.44
C ARG A 719 -35.23 10.54 -12.12
N LEU A 720 -35.96 10.30 -11.05
CA LEU A 720 -35.57 10.67 -9.70
C LEU A 720 -35.21 9.41 -8.92
N LEU A 721 -33.98 9.29 -8.51
CA LEU A 721 -33.51 8.21 -7.62
C LEU A 721 -33.32 8.77 -6.20
N LEU A 722 -34.19 8.34 -5.30
CA LEU A 722 -34.28 8.84 -3.93
C LEU A 722 -33.83 7.80 -2.93
N PRO A 723 -33.19 8.19 -1.79
CA PRO A 723 -32.72 7.25 -0.79
C PRO A 723 -33.84 6.58 0.02
N GLU A 724 -35.00 7.17 0.07
CA GLU A 724 -36.17 6.74 0.86
C GLU A 724 -37.42 6.77 0.03
N PRO A 725 -38.47 5.99 0.36
CA PRO A 725 -39.75 6.04 -0.33
C PRO A 725 -40.38 7.42 -0.24
N ALA A 726 -40.90 7.90 -1.37
CA ALA A 726 -41.47 9.22 -1.49
C ALA A 726 -42.63 9.26 -2.48
N ARG A 727 -43.42 10.34 -2.42
CA ARG A 727 -44.36 10.75 -3.46
C ARG A 727 -43.82 11.99 -4.14
N VAL A 728 -43.73 11.97 -5.46
CA VAL A 728 -43.25 13.10 -6.27
C VAL A 728 -44.50 13.81 -6.85
N HIS A 729 -44.67 15.05 -6.43
CA HIS A 729 -45.65 15.94 -7.02
C HIS A 729 -44.97 16.75 -8.12
N TRP A 730 -45.39 16.67 -9.38
CA TRP A 730 -44.71 17.32 -10.49
C TRP A 730 -45.62 17.94 -11.52
N GLY A 731 -45.15 18.94 -12.25
CA GLY A 731 -45.91 19.64 -13.32
C GLY A 731 -44.95 20.43 -14.22
N VAL A 732 -45.51 21.11 -15.22
CA VAL A 732 -44.73 21.89 -16.18
C VAL A 732 -45.16 23.37 -16.08
N ASP A 733 -44.25 24.30 -16.23
CA ASP A 733 -44.48 25.75 -16.32
C ASP A 733 -45.50 26.32 -15.33
N GLY A 734 -45.11 26.39 -14.05
CA GLY A 734 -45.98 26.97 -13.01
C GLY A 734 -47.06 25.99 -12.53
N TRP A 735 -46.70 24.71 -12.45
CA TRP A 735 -47.55 23.63 -11.91
C TRP A 735 -48.83 23.40 -12.71
N ARG A 736 -48.78 23.50 -14.04
CA ARG A 736 -49.91 23.16 -14.89
C ARG A 736 -50.12 21.66 -14.91
N ASP A 737 -51.37 21.22 -14.71
CA ASP A 737 -51.80 19.83 -14.66
C ASP A 737 -50.93 18.95 -13.78
N PRO A 738 -50.76 19.28 -12.46
CA PRO A 738 -49.86 18.57 -11.60
C PRO A 738 -50.30 17.11 -11.40
N THR A 739 -49.34 16.23 -11.32
CA THR A 739 -49.54 14.78 -11.15
C THR A 739 -48.69 14.27 -10.00
N ASP A 740 -49.27 13.35 -9.23
CA ASP A 740 -48.57 12.63 -8.17
C ASP A 740 -48.04 11.28 -8.67
N LEU A 741 -46.79 10.99 -8.38
CA LEU A 741 -46.15 9.71 -8.70
C LEU A 741 -45.49 9.15 -7.47
N ALA A 742 -45.85 7.92 -7.09
CA ALA A 742 -45.12 7.22 -6.01
C ALA A 742 -43.80 6.65 -6.54
N THR A 743 -42.79 6.66 -5.71
CA THR A 743 -41.53 5.95 -6.02
C THR A 743 -41.71 4.45 -5.87
N GLU A 744 -41.01 3.69 -6.70
CA GLU A 744 -40.87 2.24 -6.60
C GLU A 744 -39.54 1.87 -5.96
N ASP A 745 -39.54 0.83 -5.12
CA ASP A 745 -38.29 0.28 -4.56
C ASP A 745 -37.52 -0.47 -5.64
N TRP A 746 -36.26 -0.05 -5.85
CA TRP A 746 -35.29 -0.63 -6.78
C TRP A 746 -34.07 -1.22 -6.08
N GLY A 747 -34.16 -1.42 -4.77
CA GLY A 747 -33.15 -2.05 -3.91
C GLY A 747 -31.98 -1.16 -3.56
N LEU A 748 -31.40 -0.43 -4.54
CA LEU A 748 -30.34 0.56 -4.31
C LEU A 748 -30.89 1.98 -4.13
N GLY A 749 -32.20 2.15 -4.19
CA GLY A 749 -32.90 3.41 -4.02
C GLY A 749 -34.35 3.30 -4.49
N HIS A 750 -35.10 4.38 -4.33
CA HIS A 750 -36.52 4.50 -4.73
C HIS A 750 -36.60 5.35 -5.98
N LEU A 751 -37.12 4.78 -7.07
CA LEU A 751 -37.14 5.40 -8.39
C LEU A 751 -38.52 5.96 -8.73
N ALA A 752 -38.60 7.23 -9.18
CA ALA A 752 -39.75 7.80 -9.88
C ALA A 752 -39.35 8.14 -11.34
N ARG A 753 -40.17 7.76 -12.30
CA ARG A 753 -39.97 8.07 -13.73
C ARG A 753 -40.99 9.08 -14.18
N LEU A 754 -40.59 10.32 -14.45
CA LEU A 754 -41.44 11.37 -14.91
C LEU A 754 -41.55 11.33 -16.45
N PRO A 755 -42.70 11.21 -17.04
CA PRO A 755 -42.88 11.06 -18.49
C PRO A 755 -42.66 12.41 -19.22
N THR A 756 -41.44 12.91 -19.20
CA THR A 756 -41.04 14.24 -19.68
C THR A 756 -40.59 14.25 -21.15
N GLY A 757 -40.49 13.11 -21.83
CA GLY A 757 -39.98 13.03 -23.20
C GLY A 757 -40.73 13.85 -24.25
N GLY A 758 -42.00 14.24 -23.97
CA GLY A 758 -42.81 15.10 -24.81
C GLY A 758 -42.77 16.59 -24.46
N VAL A 759 -42.01 16.99 -23.44
CA VAL A 759 -41.97 18.40 -23.01
C VAL A 759 -41.07 19.20 -23.96
N ALA A 760 -41.60 20.31 -24.48
CA ALA A 760 -40.91 21.13 -25.48
C ALA A 760 -39.71 21.91 -24.89
N VAL A 761 -38.74 22.24 -25.76
CA VAL A 761 -37.61 23.11 -25.44
C VAL A 761 -38.09 24.45 -24.87
N GLY A 762 -37.33 24.97 -23.88
CA GLY A 762 -37.63 26.22 -23.17
C GLY A 762 -38.68 26.08 -22.05
N LYS A 763 -39.27 24.90 -21.90
CA LYS A 763 -40.19 24.60 -20.79
C LYS A 763 -39.44 24.20 -19.54
N ARG A 764 -40.07 24.38 -18.36
CA ARG A 764 -39.49 24.01 -17.05
C ARG A 764 -40.38 22.96 -16.40
N ILE A 765 -39.75 21.84 -16.07
CA ILE A 765 -40.33 20.77 -15.24
C ILE A 765 -40.14 21.20 -13.79
N GLN A 766 -41.17 21.16 -12.99
CA GLN A 766 -41.16 21.48 -11.56
C GLN A 766 -41.65 20.27 -10.79
N PHE A 767 -41.02 19.98 -9.65
CA PHE A 767 -41.45 18.88 -8.80
C PHE A 767 -41.10 19.14 -7.33
N THR A 768 -41.86 18.48 -6.46
CA THR A 768 -41.63 18.45 -5.01
C THR A 768 -41.56 17.00 -4.55
N VAL A 769 -40.70 16.70 -3.62
CA VAL A 769 -40.54 15.37 -3.02
C VAL A 769 -41.19 15.36 -1.64
N HIS A 770 -42.18 14.50 -1.46
CA HIS A 770 -42.84 14.24 -0.18
C HIS A 770 -42.38 12.90 0.36
N TRP A 771 -41.54 12.93 1.39
CA TRP A 771 -40.97 11.73 2.03
C TRP A 771 -42.03 10.99 2.83
N LEU A 772 -42.20 9.69 2.62
CA LEU A 772 -43.20 8.87 3.33
C LEU A 772 -42.69 8.43 4.73
N THR A 773 -41.40 8.55 4.99
CA THR A 773 -40.75 8.12 6.23
C THR A 773 -40.53 9.27 7.21
N ARG A 774 -40.74 10.53 6.82
CA ARG A 774 -40.45 11.71 7.63
C ARG A 774 -41.73 12.41 8.07
N ALA A 775 -41.79 12.70 9.38
CA ALA A 775 -42.96 13.43 9.94
C ALA A 775 -42.97 14.93 9.56
N ASP A 776 -41.84 15.49 9.23
CA ASP A 776 -41.67 16.92 8.91
C ASP A 776 -41.78 17.11 7.40
N GLY A 777 -42.94 17.53 6.95
CA GLY A 777 -43.27 17.85 5.56
C GLY A 777 -42.51 19.04 4.97
N ALA A 778 -41.24 19.19 5.23
CA ALA A 778 -40.38 20.18 4.56
C ALA A 778 -40.24 19.79 3.08
N SER A 779 -41.07 20.37 2.24
CA SER A 779 -41.03 20.18 0.81
C SER A 779 -40.21 21.29 0.15
N GLU A 780 -39.12 20.91 -0.51
CA GLU A 780 -38.35 21.81 -1.37
C GLU A 780 -38.84 21.66 -2.82
N ASN A 781 -39.05 22.77 -3.49
CA ASN A 781 -39.43 22.79 -4.90
C ASN A 781 -38.20 22.77 -5.79
N PHE A 782 -38.14 21.83 -6.69
CA PHE A 782 -37.08 21.68 -7.66
C PHE A 782 -37.55 22.04 -9.06
N GLY A 783 -36.61 22.41 -9.94
CA GLY A 783 -36.97 22.71 -11.33
C GLY A 783 -35.82 22.32 -12.27
N VAL A 784 -36.20 21.74 -13.40
CA VAL A 784 -35.33 21.30 -14.49
C VAL A 784 -35.81 21.93 -15.80
N SER A 785 -34.93 22.65 -16.50
CA SER A 785 -35.25 23.30 -17.78
C SER A 785 -34.98 22.34 -18.94
N VAL A 786 -35.90 22.29 -19.90
CA VAL A 786 -35.72 21.50 -21.13
C VAL A 786 -34.95 22.32 -22.15
N VAL A 787 -33.83 21.80 -22.62
CA VAL A 787 -32.94 22.46 -23.59
C VAL A 787 -32.78 21.64 -24.86
N GLU A 788 -32.34 22.29 -25.94
CA GLU A 788 -32.00 21.58 -27.18
C GLU A 788 -30.90 20.58 -26.99
N ASP A 789 -30.96 19.48 -27.72
CA ASP A 789 -29.81 18.57 -27.83
C ASP A 789 -28.77 19.17 -28.82
N PRO A 790 -27.60 19.65 -28.37
CA PRO A 790 -26.61 20.30 -29.24
C PRO A 790 -26.02 19.36 -30.32
N THR A 791 -26.40 18.08 -30.29
CA THR A 791 -25.94 17.07 -31.27
C THR A 791 -27.02 16.66 -32.29
N ARG A 792 -28.18 17.27 -32.25
CA ARG A 792 -29.25 17.07 -33.23
C ARG A 792 -29.27 18.15 -34.32
#